data_19e848b146a0f9a6c71d01d4fcf46f81
#
_entry.id   19e848b146a0f9a6c71d01d4fcf46f81
#
_cell.length_a   1.000
_cell.length_b   1.000
_cell.length_c   1.000
_cell.angle_alpha   90.00
_cell.angle_beta   90.00
_cell.angle_gamma   90.00
#
_symmetry.space_group_name_H-M   'P 1'
#
loop_
_entity.id
_entity.type
_entity.pdbx_description
1 polymer ?
#
loop_
_entity_poly.entity_id
_entity_poly.type
_entity_poly.pdbx_seq_one_letter_code
_entity_poly.pdbx_strand_id
1 'polypeptide(L)'
;MSDTLSILIVGSGGREHAMAESALRSPRCDRLLVTPGNAGTPGDRFNVAADDVAGIVALCQTEKVDLVLIGPEAPLAGGLVDQLTAVGIAAFGPTQYLAQLESSKSFAREVTQQIGIAGPRFASFGIGEVDAAMAWWQELAAPIVVKQSGLAGGKGVVVPETDAETAVAIQEACALGEVVLEERIFGYECSLIAVCDGTTAVPLPIAQDHKRIGEGDRGLNTGGMGAYAPVNVGISPSDLCAQFILPTLDHFAALGQPYVGVLYAGIMMTASGPKLLEYNCRFGDPEAQVLLTLLETSIVEVALACLAGQLKQLRLTVSQQSAMAVVLVSAGYPVTARNGDVINGLEARVDGATVFHGATTTSQAEVVTNGGRVLTVVGRGKDLAQARTNAYDRVQTVSFAGQQFRRDIGWRSLALSVKSYSSTGVDIDEGNRAVSLLKGSVASTANSNVLAGVGSFGGALDVSHLKKYDHPVLVASTDGVGTKVELAARSGRFRGVGMDIVNHCVNDVLVQGARPLFFLDYLASSEIQAEMVAAVVAGMSQACRDNECVLLGGETAEMPGVYSPGAFDIAGTLVGVVEKEQLLPRDNVAVGDVLIGLASNGPHTNGYSLLRKIFAWLPDDAMPEPLQVPILDALLVPHRSYLNEMTPLLHDRRLKGLIHITGGGLPENVPRVLPEGVGADIQLGSWTMPPLFQLVREISQLDTHELYRTLNMGIGMIVIVAPADVASIQAMFDEETWVIGELVPRTTDEPQVRLLP
;
A
#
# COMPACT_ATOMS: atom_id res chain seq x y z
N MET A 1 -34.04 -22.60 33.70
CA MET A 1 -32.68 -22.05 33.83
C MET A 1 -32.84 -20.57 34.06
N SER A 2 -32.03 -19.94 34.90
CA SER A 2 -32.04 -18.49 35.07
C SER A 2 -31.87 -17.81 33.72
N ASP A 3 -32.44 -16.63 33.51
CA ASP A 3 -32.25 -15.88 32.24
C ASP A 3 -30.80 -15.44 32.03
N THR A 4 -29.99 -15.45 33.10
CA THR A 4 -28.55 -15.08 33.09
C THR A 4 -27.68 -16.24 33.60
N LEU A 5 -26.42 -16.31 33.14
CA LEU A 5 -25.50 -17.43 33.35
C LEU A 5 -24.14 -16.96 33.85
N SER A 6 -23.53 -17.74 34.73
CA SER A 6 -22.12 -17.71 35.06
C SER A 6 -21.35 -18.60 34.04
N ILE A 7 -20.45 -18.02 33.26
CA ILE A 7 -19.78 -18.69 32.15
C ILE A 7 -18.29 -18.79 32.43
N LEU A 8 -17.69 -19.97 32.27
CA LEU A 8 -16.25 -20.18 32.38
C LEU A 8 -15.64 -20.40 30.99
N ILE A 9 -14.58 -19.63 30.65
CA ILE A 9 -13.70 -19.89 29.54
C ILE A 9 -12.47 -20.63 30.03
N VAL A 10 -12.18 -21.78 29.43
CA VAL A 10 -10.98 -22.58 29.74
C VAL A 10 -9.90 -22.33 28.67
N GLY A 11 -8.73 -21.86 29.10
CA GLY A 11 -7.54 -21.61 28.28
C GLY A 11 -6.97 -20.21 28.47
N SER A 12 -5.86 -19.90 27.78
CA SER A 12 -5.09 -18.66 27.95
C SER A 12 -4.63 -18.00 26.66
N GLY A 13 -5.00 -18.52 25.49
CA GLY A 13 -4.58 -18.03 24.19
C GLY A 13 -5.42 -16.87 23.65
N GLY A 14 -5.05 -16.41 22.47
CA GLY A 14 -5.82 -15.40 21.73
C GLY A 14 -7.21 -15.87 21.32
N ARG A 15 -7.37 -17.16 21.07
CA ARG A 15 -8.65 -17.84 20.82
C ARG A 15 -9.60 -17.66 22.01
N GLU A 16 -9.13 -17.95 23.22
CA GLU A 16 -9.93 -17.86 24.44
C GLU A 16 -10.28 -16.39 24.76
N HIS A 17 -9.36 -15.46 24.48
CA HIS A 17 -9.67 -14.03 24.59
C HIS A 17 -10.80 -13.64 23.63
N ALA A 18 -10.76 -14.10 22.38
CA ALA A 18 -11.82 -13.83 21.40
C ALA A 18 -13.16 -14.50 21.80
N MET A 19 -13.12 -15.69 22.40
CA MET A 19 -14.30 -16.35 22.97
C MET A 19 -14.88 -15.54 24.13
N ALA A 20 -14.05 -15.01 25.03
CA ALA A 20 -14.46 -14.16 26.16
C ALA A 20 -15.12 -12.87 25.67
N GLU A 21 -14.56 -12.18 24.70
CA GLU A 21 -15.15 -11.00 24.06
C GLU A 21 -16.50 -11.33 23.39
N SER A 22 -16.60 -12.49 22.73
CA SER A 22 -17.86 -12.94 22.15
C SER A 22 -18.92 -13.28 23.22
N ALA A 23 -18.50 -13.89 24.31
CA ALA A 23 -19.40 -14.23 25.42
C ALA A 23 -20.00 -12.98 26.09
N LEU A 24 -19.20 -11.93 26.30
CA LEU A 24 -19.67 -10.66 26.87
C LEU A 24 -20.69 -9.91 25.99
N ARG A 25 -20.79 -10.24 24.70
CA ARG A 25 -21.84 -9.68 23.83
C ARG A 25 -23.22 -10.30 24.09
N SER A 26 -23.29 -11.45 24.81
CA SER A 26 -24.54 -12.09 25.15
C SER A 26 -25.24 -11.38 26.31
N PRO A 27 -26.54 -11.03 26.20
CA PRO A 27 -27.29 -10.51 27.32
C PRO A 27 -27.50 -11.56 28.43
N ARG A 28 -27.19 -12.83 28.14
CA ARG A 28 -27.26 -13.93 29.10
C ARG A 28 -25.99 -14.11 29.94
N CYS A 29 -24.88 -13.48 29.56
CA CYS A 29 -23.63 -13.52 30.30
C CYS A 29 -23.69 -12.53 31.47
N ASP A 30 -24.03 -13.02 32.67
CA ASP A 30 -24.06 -12.22 33.91
C ASP A 30 -22.66 -12.13 34.52
N ARG A 31 -21.95 -13.26 34.57
CA ARG A 31 -20.61 -13.34 35.11
C ARG A 31 -19.71 -14.15 34.16
N LEU A 32 -18.58 -13.58 33.82
CA LEU A 32 -17.58 -14.25 33.03
C LEU A 32 -16.36 -14.60 33.88
N LEU A 33 -16.00 -15.89 33.90
CA LEU A 33 -14.82 -16.44 34.54
C LEU A 33 -13.85 -16.96 33.49
N VAL A 34 -12.57 -16.94 33.79
CA VAL A 34 -11.53 -17.48 32.89
C VAL A 34 -10.45 -18.22 33.67
N THR A 35 -9.94 -19.33 33.10
CA THR A 35 -8.85 -20.10 33.71
C THR A 35 -7.97 -20.75 32.68
N PRO A 36 -6.60 -20.58 32.74
CA PRO A 36 -5.91 -19.64 33.61
C PRO A 36 -5.98 -18.19 33.07
N GLY A 37 -6.46 -17.96 31.82
CA GLY A 37 -6.51 -16.66 31.16
C GLY A 37 -5.13 -16.06 30.87
N ASN A 38 -5.11 -14.84 30.37
CA ASN A 38 -3.88 -14.06 30.10
C ASN A 38 -4.05 -12.61 30.59
N ALA A 39 -3.05 -11.74 30.35
CA ALA A 39 -3.08 -10.38 30.86
C ALA A 39 -4.22 -9.51 30.31
N GLY A 40 -4.82 -9.85 29.16
CA GLY A 40 -5.86 -9.06 28.50
C GLY A 40 -7.22 -9.73 28.46
N THR A 41 -7.35 -11.03 28.78
CA THR A 41 -8.64 -11.72 28.72
C THR A 41 -9.60 -11.13 29.77
N PRO A 42 -10.79 -10.65 29.36
CA PRO A 42 -11.77 -10.09 30.29
C PRO A 42 -12.41 -11.18 31.20
N GLY A 43 -12.87 -10.79 32.34
CA GLY A 43 -13.54 -11.65 33.32
C GLY A 43 -12.74 -11.90 34.59
N ASP A 44 -13.35 -12.64 35.54
CA ASP A 44 -12.73 -13.03 36.80
C ASP A 44 -11.71 -14.15 36.54
N ARG A 45 -10.43 -13.90 36.81
CA ARG A 45 -9.36 -14.86 36.55
C ARG A 45 -9.10 -15.80 37.70
N PHE A 46 -8.96 -17.09 37.38
CA PHE A 46 -8.58 -18.15 38.29
C PHE A 46 -7.31 -18.84 37.83
N ASN A 47 -6.46 -19.26 38.75
CA ASN A 47 -5.17 -19.87 38.43
C ASN A 47 -5.26 -21.41 38.51
N VAL A 48 -6.10 -22.01 37.67
CA VAL A 48 -6.17 -23.46 37.46
C VAL A 48 -5.66 -23.73 36.06
N ALA A 49 -4.70 -24.64 35.88
CA ALA A 49 -4.16 -25.00 34.60
C ALA A 49 -5.24 -25.58 33.66
N ALA A 50 -5.13 -25.30 32.35
CA ALA A 50 -6.14 -25.74 31.38
C ALA A 50 -6.27 -27.28 31.27
N ASP A 51 -5.20 -28.00 31.57
CA ASP A 51 -5.13 -29.48 31.58
C ASP A 51 -5.43 -30.11 32.95
N ASP A 52 -5.62 -29.31 34.00
CA ASP A 52 -6.06 -29.78 35.32
C ASP A 52 -7.60 -29.97 35.34
N VAL A 53 -8.04 -31.05 34.73
CA VAL A 53 -9.46 -31.39 34.61
C VAL A 53 -10.17 -31.41 35.95
N ALA A 54 -9.57 -32.03 36.99
CA ALA A 54 -10.18 -32.14 38.33
C ALA A 54 -10.29 -30.75 39.01
N GLY A 55 -9.24 -29.93 38.89
CA GLY A 55 -9.24 -28.55 39.40
C GLY A 55 -10.28 -27.67 38.73
N ILE A 56 -10.48 -27.82 37.40
CA ILE A 56 -11.53 -27.08 36.68
C ILE A 56 -12.95 -27.50 37.15
N VAL A 57 -13.22 -28.79 37.32
CA VAL A 57 -14.49 -29.28 37.82
C VAL A 57 -14.76 -28.74 39.23
N ALA A 58 -13.77 -28.77 40.11
CA ALA A 58 -13.88 -28.22 41.47
C ALA A 58 -14.13 -26.68 41.44
N LEU A 59 -13.46 -25.95 40.59
CA LEU A 59 -13.69 -24.53 40.37
C LEU A 59 -15.13 -24.27 39.94
N CYS A 60 -15.62 -25.00 38.93
CA CYS A 60 -16.99 -24.86 38.43
C CYS A 60 -18.05 -25.08 39.51
N GLN A 61 -17.85 -26.08 40.37
CA GLN A 61 -18.76 -26.36 41.49
C GLN A 61 -18.74 -25.24 42.57
N THR A 62 -17.52 -24.76 42.90
CA THR A 62 -17.32 -23.70 43.91
C THR A 62 -17.90 -22.38 43.45
N GLU A 63 -17.65 -21.96 42.20
CA GLU A 63 -18.08 -20.70 41.61
C GLU A 63 -19.49 -20.77 41.00
N LYS A 64 -20.16 -21.94 41.05
CA LYS A 64 -21.50 -22.19 40.50
C LYS A 64 -21.59 -21.82 39.03
N VAL A 65 -20.68 -22.33 38.24
CA VAL A 65 -20.61 -22.11 36.77
C VAL A 65 -21.77 -22.86 36.10
N ASP A 66 -22.51 -22.17 35.23
CA ASP A 66 -23.65 -22.76 34.50
C ASP A 66 -23.21 -23.33 33.14
N LEU A 67 -22.23 -22.68 32.47
CA LEU A 67 -21.73 -23.06 31.13
C LEU A 67 -20.22 -22.96 31.06
N VAL A 68 -19.58 -24.00 30.54
CA VAL A 68 -18.13 -24.03 30.28
C VAL A 68 -17.90 -24.02 28.78
N LEU A 69 -17.06 -23.07 28.29
CA LEU A 69 -16.57 -22.99 26.91
C LEU A 69 -15.10 -23.36 26.91
N ILE A 70 -14.71 -24.37 26.12
CA ILE A 70 -13.38 -24.96 26.14
C ILE A 70 -12.62 -24.55 24.91
N GLY A 71 -11.49 -23.85 25.08
CA GLY A 71 -10.66 -23.37 23.98
C GLY A 71 -9.65 -24.41 23.47
N PRO A 72 -8.71 -24.93 24.32
CA PRO A 72 -7.66 -25.82 23.90
C PRO A 72 -8.09 -27.30 23.82
N GLU A 73 -7.30 -28.10 23.10
CA GLU A 73 -7.54 -29.53 22.88
C GLU A 73 -7.24 -30.43 24.08
N ALA A 74 -6.28 -30.04 24.92
CA ALA A 74 -5.81 -30.90 26.03
C ALA A 74 -6.91 -31.24 27.04
N PRO A 75 -7.75 -30.30 27.56
CA PRO A 75 -8.87 -30.64 28.46
C PRO A 75 -9.96 -31.48 27.79
N LEU A 76 -10.16 -31.31 26.46
CA LEU A 76 -11.12 -32.16 25.73
C LEU A 76 -10.64 -33.61 25.67
N ALA A 77 -9.37 -33.83 25.31
CA ALA A 77 -8.75 -35.14 25.32
C ALA A 77 -8.63 -35.74 26.75
N GLY A 78 -8.53 -34.88 27.77
CA GLY A 78 -8.54 -35.25 29.19
C GLY A 78 -9.93 -35.60 29.75
N GLY A 79 -11.02 -35.49 28.97
CA GLY A 79 -12.35 -35.85 29.36
C GLY A 79 -13.07 -34.80 30.25
N LEU A 80 -12.69 -33.52 30.12
CA LEU A 80 -13.33 -32.44 30.91
C LEU A 80 -14.86 -32.37 30.69
N VAL A 81 -15.32 -32.55 29.44
CA VAL A 81 -16.74 -32.51 29.11
C VAL A 81 -17.51 -33.62 29.81
N ASP A 82 -16.95 -34.84 29.82
CA ASP A 82 -17.54 -36.01 30.45
C ASP A 82 -17.68 -35.80 31.97
N GLN A 83 -16.61 -35.27 32.61
CA GLN A 83 -16.62 -35.00 34.05
C GLN A 83 -17.58 -33.88 34.47
N LEU A 84 -17.66 -32.80 33.72
CA LEU A 84 -18.59 -31.68 33.93
C LEU A 84 -20.05 -32.15 33.77
N THR A 85 -20.34 -32.93 32.73
CA THR A 85 -21.64 -33.51 32.47
C THR A 85 -22.08 -34.43 33.61
N ALA A 86 -21.16 -35.24 34.14
CA ALA A 86 -21.45 -36.15 35.26
C ALA A 86 -21.86 -35.42 36.56
N VAL A 87 -21.43 -34.16 36.73
CA VAL A 87 -21.81 -33.31 37.88
C VAL A 87 -22.89 -32.30 37.53
N GLY A 88 -23.51 -32.40 36.34
CA GLY A 88 -24.65 -31.58 35.90
C GLY A 88 -24.31 -30.17 35.43
N ILE A 89 -23.05 -29.89 35.04
CA ILE A 89 -22.58 -28.62 34.51
C ILE A 89 -22.54 -28.71 32.99
N ALA A 90 -23.12 -27.75 32.28
CA ALA A 90 -23.13 -27.70 30.83
C ALA A 90 -21.72 -27.35 30.30
N ALA A 91 -21.22 -28.13 29.32
CA ALA A 91 -19.92 -27.91 28.69
C ALA A 91 -20.05 -28.00 27.17
N PHE A 92 -19.56 -27.00 26.46
CA PHE A 92 -19.60 -26.95 25.02
C PHE A 92 -18.27 -27.50 24.43
N GLY A 93 -18.35 -28.71 23.93
CA GLY A 93 -17.23 -29.46 23.34
C GLY A 93 -17.61 -30.96 23.26
N PRO A 94 -16.81 -31.76 22.48
CA PRO A 94 -16.99 -33.19 22.36
C PRO A 94 -16.57 -33.94 23.62
N THR A 95 -17.11 -35.16 23.79
CA THR A 95 -16.64 -36.14 24.80
C THR A 95 -15.20 -36.54 24.55
N GLN A 96 -14.56 -37.14 25.55
CA GLN A 96 -13.19 -37.68 25.43
C GLN A 96 -13.05 -38.64 24.24
N TYR A 97 -14.06 -39.51 24.03
CA TYR A 97 -14.06 -40.44 22.91
C TYR A 97 -14.04 -39.70 21.56
N LEU A 98 -14.84 -38.68 21.39
CA LEU A 98 -14.93 -37.90 20.14
C LEU A 98 -13.75 -36.97 19.95
N ALA A 99 -13.11 -36.51 21.01
CA ALA A 99 -11.90 -35.70 20.96
C ALA A 99 -10.69 -36.48 20.36
N GLN A 100 -10.80 -37.80 20.20
CA GLN A 100 -9.81 -38.60 19.45
C GLN A 100 -9.70 -38.20 17.98
N LEU A 101 -10.73 -37.57 17.39
CA LEU A 101 -10.62 -37.01 16.03
C LEU A 101 -9.48 -36.01 15.88
N GLU A 102 -9.04 -35.33 16.96
CA GLU A 102 -7.87 -34.46 17.00
C GLU A 102 -6.69 -35.14 17.71
N SER A 103 -6.91 -35.81 18.83
CA SER A 103 -5.85 -36.34 19.69
C SER A 103 -5.23 -37.63 19.18
N SER A 104 -5.86 -38.34 18.23
CA SER A 104 -5.31 -39.51 17.56
C SER A 104 -5.45 -39.42 16.05
N LYS A 105 -4.31 -39.24 15.35
CA LYS A 105 -4.32 -39.13 13.88
C LYS A 105 -4.70 -40.41 13.18
N SER A 106 -4.30 -41.56 13.75
CA SER A 106 -4.70 -42.89 13.28
C SER A 106 -6.24 -43.06 13.37
N PHE A 107 -6.81 -42.81 14.56
CA PHE A 107 -8.26 -42.84 14.74
C PHE A 107 -9.00 -41.96 13.73
N ALA A 108 -8.57 -40.72 13.56
CA ALA A 108 -9.19 -39.80 12.59
C ALA A 108 -9.13 -40.35 11.17
N ARG A 109 -7.99 -40.93 10.75
CA ARG A 109 -7.81 -41.52 9.42
C ARG A 109 -8.66 -42.77 9.21
N GLU A 110 -8.72 -43.65 10.21
CA GLU A 110 -9.58 -44.84 10.17
C GLU A 110 -11.06 -44.48 10.01
N VAL A 111 -11.55 -43.54 10.80
CA VAL A 111 -12.92 -43.02 10.68
C VAL A 111 -13.17 -42.44 9.31
N THR A 112 -12.30 -41.55 8.81
CA THR A 112 -12.49 -40.89 7.52
C THR A 112 -12.45 -41.88 6.34
N GLN A 113 -11.60 -42.89 6.43
CA GLN A 113 -11.56 -43.99 5.45
C GLN A 113 -12.83 -44.80 5.46
N GLN A 114 -13.31 -45.18 6.65
CA GLN A 114 -14.52 -45.97 6.83
C GLN A 114 -15.77 -45.30 6.24
N ILE A 115 -15.87 -43.97 6.36
CA ILE A 115 -16.99 -43.17 5.87
C ILE A 115 -16.78 -42.57 4.48
N GLY A 116 -15.63 -42.87 3.84
CA GLY A 116 -15.37 -42.49 2.44
C GLY A 116 -15.03 -41.03 2.24
N ILE A 117 -14.52 -40.31 3.26
CA ILE A 117 -14.07 -38.92 3.10
C ILE A 117 -12.77 -38.86 2.29
N ALA A 118 -12.73 -37.99 1.28
CA ALA A 118 -11.58 -37.80 0.43
C ALA A 118 -10.37 -37.25 1.24
N GLY A 119 -9.24 -37.97 1.22
CA GLY A 119 -8.03 -37.63 1.89
C GLY A 119 -6.78 -38.12 1.13
N PRO A 120 -5.57 -37.92 1.66
CA PRO A 120 -4.35 -38.55 1.14
C PRO A 120 -4.38 -40.06 1.35
N ARG A 121 -3.64 -40.84 0.55
CA ARG A 121 -3.32 -42.23 0.88
C ARG A 121 -2.50 -42.24 2.17
N PHE A 122 -2.77 -43.16 3.05
CA PHE A 122 -2.08 -43.23 4.36
C PHE A 122 -1.89 -44.65 4.84
N ALA A 123 -0.98 -44.81 5.80
CA ALA A 123 -0.87 -46.00 6.64
C ALA A 123 -0.38 -45.62 8.02
N SER A 124 -0.84 -46.37 9.03
CA SER A 124 -0.48 -46.19 10.43
C SER A 124 0.49 -47.30 10.86
N PHE A 125 1.51 -46.95 11.66
CA PHE A 125 2.53 -47.87 12.16
C PHE A 125 2.72 -47.66 13.66
N GLY A 126 2.91 -48.76 14.35
CA GLY A 126 3.18 -48.76 15.78
C GLY A 126 4.62 -48.40 16.11
N ILE A 127 4.88 -48.26 17.39
CA ILE A 127 6.25 -48.02 17.89
C ILE A 127 7.22 -49.14 17.45
N GLY A 128 8.34 -48.79 16.86
CA GLY A 128 9.37 -49.73 16.38
C GLY A 128 9.08 -50.37 15.02
N GLU A 129 7.97 -50.11 14.36
CA GLU A 129 7.63 -50.70 13.03
C GLU A 129 8.29 -49.97 11.85
N VAL A 130 9.57 -49.59 12.03
CA VAL A 130 10.34 -48.80 11.04
C VAL A 130 10.42 -49.49 9.68
N ASP A 131 10.72 -50.83 9.66
CA ASP A 131 10.89 -51.58 8.42
C ASP A 131 9.58 -51.62 7.60
N ALA A 132 8.44 -51.80 8.26
CA ALA A 132 7.13 -51.78 7.61
C ALA A 132 6.79 -50.40 7.08
N ALA A 133 7.07 -49.35 7.83
CA ALA A 133 6.88 -47.97 7.44
C ALA A 133 7.73 -47.58 6.21
N MET A 134 8.99 -47.98 6.20
CA MET A 134 9.90 -47.79 5.07
C MET A 134 9.45 -48.55 3.83
N ALA A 135 8.99 -49.82 3.99
CA ALA A 135 8.48 -50.62 2.87
C ALA A 135 7.22 -49.96 2.24
N TRP A 136 6.28 -49.49 3.06
CA TRP A 136 5.09 -48.80 2.58
C TRP A 136 5.44 -47.53 1.81
N TRP A 137 6.38 -46.70 2.31
CA TRP A 137 6.85 -45.52 1.62
C TRP A 137 7.47 -45.85 0.25
N GLN A 138 8.31 -46.89 0.20
CA GLN A 138 8.92 -47.34 -1.07
C GLN A 138 7.87 -47.84 -2.07
N GLU A 139 6.85 -48.58 -1.60
CA GLU A 139 5.73 -49.06 -2.44
C GLU A 139 4.85 -47.88 -2.94
N LEU A 140 4.63 -46.85 -2.10
CA LEU A 140 3.88 -45.67 -2.48
C LEU A 140 4.53 -44.91 -3.63
N ALA A 141 5.88 -44.95 -3.71
CA ALA A 141 6.70 -44.27 -4.71
C ALA A 141 6.36 -42.77 -4.91
N ALA A 142 6.00 -42.08 -3.85
CA ALA A 142 5.60 -40.65 -3.84
C ALA A 142 6.14 -39.93 -2.59
N PRO A 143 6.34 -38.61 -2.61
CA PRO A 143 6.65 -37.85 -1.41
C PRO A 143 5.60 -38.04 -0.33
N ILE A 144 6.02 -38.04 0.93
CA ILE A 144 5.15 -38.28 2.07
C ILE A 144 5.26 -37.15 3.12
N VAL A 145 4.26 -37.10 3.99
CA VAL A 145 4.24 -36.37 5.23
C VAL A 145 4.26 -37.37 6.39
N VAL A 146 5.16 -37.18 7.33
CA VAL A 146 5.31 -38.02 8.52
C VAL A 146 4.60 -37.31 9.68
N LYS A 147 3.57 -37.97 10.26
CA LYS A 147 2.77 -37.40 11.34
C LYS A 147 2.84 -38.29 12.57
N GLN A 148 3.36 -37.79 13.67
CA GLN A 148 3.29 -38.48 14.95
C GLN A 148 1.84 -38.46 15.46
N SER A 149 1.27 -39.60 15.85
CA SER A 149 -0.04 -39.69 16.46
C SER A 149 0.04 -39.20 17.91
N GLY A 150 -1.01 -38.43 18.33
CA GLY A 150 -1.04 -37.80 19.64
C GLY A 150 -1.03 -36.26 19.57
N LEU A 151 -1.26 -35.61 20.71
CA LEU A 151 -1.21 -34.16 20.86
C LEU A 151 0.24 -33.68 20.85
N ALA A 152 0.68 -33.08 19.75
CA ALA A 152 2.06 -32.61 19.57
C ALA A 152 2.19 -31.09 19.42
N GLY A 153 1.11 -30.33 19.67
CA GLY A 153 1.14 -28.85 19.60
C GLY A 153 1.62 -28.29 18.26
N GLY A 154 1.29 -28.98 17.13
CA GLY A 154 1.73 -28.61 15.79
C GLY A 154 3.18 -29.01 15.44
N LYS A 155 3.93 -29.61 16.35
CA LYS A 155 5.36 -30.01 16.14
C LYS A 155 5.54 -31.47 15.69
N GLY A 156 4.48 -32.27 15.69
CA GLY A 156 4.53 -33.70 15.33
C GLY A 156 4.34 -33.98 13.82
N VAL A 157 4.44 -32.97 12.95
CA VAL A 157 4.31 -33.12 11.50
C VAL A 157 5.58 -32.69 10.81
N VAL A 158 6.22 -33.65 10.11
CA VAL A 158 7.41 -33.41 9.29
C VAL A 158 7.07 -33.56 7.83
N VAL A 159 7.48 -32.61 7.00
CA VAL A 159 7.32 -32.62 5.55
C VAL A 159 8.71 -32.68 4.95
N PRO A 160 9.26 -33.86 4.70
CA PRO A 160 10.61 -34.01 4.16
C PRO A 160 10.68 -33.52 2.70
N GLU A 161 11.82 -32.97 2.32
CA GLU A 161 12.06 -32.49 0.94
C GLU A 161 12.95 -33.49 0.15
N THR A 162 13.65 -34.37 0.83
CA THR A 162 14.54 -35.39 0.20
C THR A 162 14.26 -36.77 0.74
N ASP A 163 14.66 -37.81 0.00
CA ASP A 163 14.54 -39.20 0.44
C ASP A 163 15.36 -39.50 1.72
N ALA A 164 16.53 -38.85 1.86
CA ALA A 164 17.33 -38.96 3.05
C ALA A 164 16.64 -38.40 4.30
N GLU A 165 16.04 -37.22 4.17
CA GLU A 165 15.21 -36.61 5.23
C GLU A 165 14.00 -37.48 5.54
N THR A 166 13.35 -38.05 4.53
CA THR A 166 12.19 -38.93 4.70
C THR A 166 12.56 -40.17 5.54
N ALA A 167 13.66 -40.82 5.22
CA ALA A 167 14.11 -41.98 5.97
C ALA A 167 14.41 -41.66 7.45
N VAL A 168 15.07 -40.52 7.70
CA VAL A 168 15.36 -40.05 9.06
C VAL A 168 14.05 -39.71 9.79
N ALA A 169 13.11 -38.99 9.16
CA ALA A 169 11.84 -38.63 9.78
C ALA A 169 10.99 -39.86 10.16
N ILE A 170 10.97 -40.92 9.31
CA ILE A 170 10.28 -42.18 9.62
C ILE A 170 10.94 -42.84 10.84
N GLN A 171 12.29 -42.96 10.85
CA GLN A 171 13.02 -43.61 11.95
C GLN A 171 12.80 -42.91 13.28
N GLU A 172 12.92 -41.57 13.31
CA GLU A 172 12.71 -40.76 14.50
C GLU A 172 11.28 -40.86 15.01
N ALA A 173 10.28 -40.74 14.11
CA ALA A 173 8.87 -40.78 14.50
C ALA A 173 8.45 -42.15 15.04
N CYS A 174 8.85 -43.26 14.40
CA CYS A 174 8.55 -44.61 14.86
C CYS A 174 9.28 -44.98 16.18
N ALA A 175 10.38 -44.31 16.49
CA ALA A 175 11.08 -44.50 17.77
C ALA A 175 10.33 -43.81 18.94
N LEU A 176 9.58 -42.76 18.67
CA LEU A 176 8.86 -41.95 19.68
C LEU A 176 7.47 -42.47 19.98
N GLY A 177 6.79 -43.12 19.03
CA GLY A 177 5.41 -43.55 19.21
C GLY A 177 4.75 -44.04 17.92
N GLU A 178 3.43 -44.07 17.95
CA GLU A 178 2.61 -44.34 16.77
C GLU A 178 2.77 -43.24 15.74
N VAL A 179 2.90 -43.62 14.45
CA VAL A 179 3.09 -42.70 13.33
C VAL A 179 2.07 -42.97 12.21
N VAL A 180 1.57 -41.90 11.60
CA VAL A 180 0.81 -41.95 10.37
C VAL A 180 1.65 -41.37 9.24
N LEU A 181 1.92 -42.19 8.22
CA LEU A 181 2.52 -41.74 6.97
C LEU A 181 1.44 -41.40 5.97
N GLU A 182 1.50 -40.24 5.34
CA GLU A 182 0.51 -39.78 4.36
C GLU A 182 1.20 -39.37 3.07
N GLU A 183 0.58 -39.68 1.93
CA GLU A 183 0.97 -39.10 0.65
C GLU A 183 0.96 -37.56 0.72
N ARG A 184 2.06 -36.93 0.31
CA ARG A 184 2.09 -35.46 0.22
C ARG A 184 1.23 -34.98 -0.92
N ILE A 185 0.14 -34.29 -0.60
CA ILE A 185 -0.77 -33.69 -1.58
C ILE A 185 -0.44 -32.20 -1.74
N PHE A 186 -0.66 -31.67 -2.96
CA PHE A 186 -0.32 -30.30 -3.32
C PHE A 186 -1.57 -29.48 -3.60
N GLY A 187 -1.55 -28.25 -3.15
CA GLY A 187 -2.66 -27.29 -3.28
C GLY A 187 -2.49 -26.12 -2.35
N TYR A 188 -3.59 -25.48 -2.02
CA TYR A 188 -3.62 -24.49 -0.96
C TYR A 188 -4.59 -24.92 0.14
N GLU A 189 -4.20 -24.66 1.38
CA GLU A 189 -4.95 -25.08 2.55
C GLU A 189 -6.01 -24.02 2.90
N CYS A 190 -7.18 -24.47 3.36
CA CYS A 190 -8.20 -23.63 3.96
C CYS A 190 -8.82 -24.32 5.17
N SER A 191 -9.42 -23.52 6.07
CA SER A 191 -10.01 -23.94 7.31
C SER A 191 -11.53 -23.84 7.23
N LEU A 192 -12.22 -24.97 7.25
CA LEU A 192 -13.67 -25.05 7.41
C LEU A 192 -13.97 -25.33 8.89
N ILE A 193 -14.63 -24.41 9.54
CA ILE A 193 -15.04 -24.56 10.94
C ILE A 193 -16.55 -24.56 11.01
N ALA A 194 -17.13 -25.57 11.64
CA ALA A 194 -18.57 -25.68 11.84
C ALA A 194 -18.91 -25.84 13.31
N VAL A 195 -20.05 -25.30 13.73
CA VAL A 195 -20.68 -25.58 15.04
C VAL A 195 -21.68 -26.70 14.86
N CYS A 196 -21.71 -27.65 15.82
CA CYS A 196 -22.42 -28.92 15.67
C CYS A 196 -23.26 -29.21 16.90
N ASP A 197 -24.50 -29.74 16.72
CA ASP A 197 -25.43 -30.12 17.80
C ASP A 197 -25.70 -31.64 17.90
N GLY A 198 -24.84 -32.42 17.22
CA GLY A 198 -24.98 -33.89 17.16
C GLY A 198 -25.69 -34.39 15.90
N THR A 199 -26.50 -33.58 15.25
CA THR A 199 -27.24 -33.92 14.04
C THR A 199 -27.16 -32.86 12.96
N THR A 200 -26.95 -31.63 13.35
CA THR A 200 -26.84 -30.46 12.46
C THR A 200 -25.47 -29.83 12.59
N ALA A 201 -24.88 -29.45 11.47
CA ALA A 201 -23.69 -28.61 11.41
C ALA A 201 -23.97 -27.31 10.67
N VAL A 202 -23.57 -26.19 11.25
CA VAL A 202 -23.63 -24.88 10.59
C VAL A 202 -22.21 -24.37 10.38
N PRO A 203 -21.75 -24.28 9.13
CA PRO A 203 -20.42 -23.80 8.83
C PRO A 203 -20.31 -22.30 9.02
N LEU A 204 -19.16 -21.85 9.54
CA LEU A 204 -18.73 -20.47 9.54
C LEU A 204 -18.07 -20.13 8.20
N PRO A 205 -17.77 -18.84 7.91
CA PRO A 205 -17.03 -18.46 6.73
C PRO A 205 -15.69 -19.23 6.62
N ILE A 206 -15.33 -19.65 5.41
CA ILE A 206 -14.04 -20.31 5.18
C ILE A 206 -12.93 -19.33 5.55
N ALA A 207 -11.98 -19.78 6.38
CA ALA A 207 -10.79 -19.06 6.73
C ALA A 207 -9.54 -19.66 6.07
N GLN A 208 -8.48 -18.89 5.99
CA GLN A 208 -7.15 -19.38 5.63
C GLN A 208 -6.12 -18.86 6.61
N ASP A 209 -5.31 -19.76 7.15
CA ASP A 209 -4.19 -19.44 8.01
C ASP A 209 -2.86 -19.41 7.23
N HIS A 210 -1.81 -18.92 7.89
CA HIS A 210 -0.44 -18.86 7.40
C HIS A 210 0.48 -19.55 8.41
N LYS A 211 0.77 -20.83 8.15
CA LYS A 211 1.47 -21.72 9.12
C LYS A 211 2.96 -21.49 9.21
N ARG A 212 3.63 -20.99 8.17
CA ARG A 212 5.07 -20.78 8.17
C ARG A 212 5.45 -19.46 8.83
N ILE A 213 6.62 -19.49 9.55
CA ILE A 213 7.11 -18.32 10.29
C ILE A 213 7.47 -17.13 9.39
N GLY A 214 7.99 -17.39 8.20
CA GLY A 214 8.52 -16.38 7.28
C GLY A 214 7.56 -16.02 6.14
N GLU A 215 7.76 -14.83 5.58
CA GLU A 215 7.06 -14.33 4.41
C GLU A 215 7.24 -15.26 3.21
N GLY A 216 6.25 -15.31 2.31
CA GLY A 216 6.24 -16.22 1.16
C GLY A 216 6.13 -17.71 1.57
N ASP A 217 5.59 -18.00 2.77
CA ASP A 217 5.41 -19.34 3.33
C ASP A 217 6.72 -20.12 3.45
N ARG A 218 7.76 -19.49 3.98
CA ARG A 218 9.09 -20.05 4.19
C ARG A 218 9.40 -20.28 5.68
N GLY A 219 10.38 -21.12 5.94
CA GLY A 219 10.84 -21.42 7.29
C GLY A 219 10.02 -22.49 8.02
N LEU A 220 10.13 -22.54 9.33
CA LEU A 220 9.50 -23.55 10.18
C LEU A 220 7.98 -23.41 10.25
N ASN A 221 7.28 -24.54 10.47
CA ASN A 221 5.87 -24.53 10.82
C ASN A 221 5.67 -23.93 12.22
N THR A 222 4.52 -23.27 12.39
CA THR A 222 4.10 -22.60 13.63
C THR A 222 2.66 -22.99 13.95
N GLY A 223 2.12 -22.47 15.04
CA GLY A 223 0.68 -22.54 15.34
C GLY A 223 -0.19 -21.60 14.53
N GLY A 224 0.36 -20.87 13.54
CA GLY A 224 -0.29 -19.86 12.73
C GLY A 224 0.28 -18.47 12.98
N MET A 225 0.70 -17.79 11.90
CA MET A 225 1.25 -16.43 11.91
C MET A 225 0.20 -15.36 11.53
N GLY A 226 -0.99 -15.81 11.16
CA GLY A 226 -2.13 -14.97 10.80
C GLY A 226 -3.19 -15.77 10.08
N ALA A 227 -4.40 -15.22 10.02
CA ALA A 227 -5.52 -15.82 9.30
C ALA A 227 -6.41 -14.71 8.72
N TYR A 228 -7.27 -15.05 7.79
CA TYR A 228 -8.28 -14.14 7.26
C TYR A 228 -9.53 -14.88 6.80
N ALA A 229 -10.66 -14.19 6.80
CA ALA A 229 -11.94 -14.68 6.30
C ALA A 229 -12.81 -13.50 5.79
N PRO A 230 -13.76 -13.76 4.86
CA PRO A 230 -14.01 -15.02 4.18
C PRO A 230 -12.98 -15.27 3.05
N VAL A 231 -12.73 -16.54 2.74
CA VAL A 231 -11.92 -16.96 1.60
C VAL A 231 -12.81 -17.58 0.53
N ASN A 232 -12.67 -17.14 -0.71
CA ASN A 232 -13.35 -17.76 -1.81
C ASN A 232 -12.48 -18.89 -2.40
N VAL A 233 -12.90 -20.12 -2.17
CA VAL A 233 -12.24 -21.33 -2.69
C VAL A 233 -12.97 -21.96 -3.89
N GLY A 234 -13.99 -21.27 -4.42
CA GLY A 234 -14.79 -21.78 -5.56
C GLY A 234 -15.85 -22.82 -5.18
N ILE A 235 -15.93 -23.20 -3.89
CA ILE A 235 -16.93 -24.13 -3.33
C ILE A 235 -17.55 -23.44 -2.10
N SER A 236 -18.85 -23.58 -1.93
CA SER A 236 -19.51 -22.94 -0.79
C SER A 236 -19.15 -23.60 0.55
N PRO A 237 -19.19 -22.83 1.70
CA PRO A 237 -18.99 -23.42 3.01
C PRO A 237 -19.97 -24.59 3.31
N SER A 238 -21.20 -24.48 2.82
CA SER A 238 -22.23 -25.51 3.00
C SER A 238 -21.91 -26.79 2.24
N ASP A 239 -21.39 -26.67 1.00
CA ASP A 239 -21.01 -27.84 0.19
C ASP A 239 -19.78 -28.54 0.77
N LEU A 240 -18.80 -27.80 1.27
CA LEU A 240 -17.65 -28.39 1.97
C LEU A 240 -18.08 -29.03 3.30
N CYS A 241 -19.02 -28.42 4.02
CA CYS A 241 -19.60 -29.00 5.24
C CYS A 241 -20.30 -30.33 4.94
N ALA A 242 -21.06 -30.41 3.85
CA ALA A 242 -21.72 -31.63 3.39
C ALA A 242 -20.72 -32.75 3.03
N GLN A 243 -19.52 -32.38 2.53
CA GLN A 243 -18.50 -33.34 2.13
C GLN A 243 -17.65 -33.84 3.29
N PHE A 244 -17.32 -32.98 4.27
CA PHE A 244 -16.29 -33.25 5.27
C PHE A 244 -16.81 -33.28 6.71
N ILE A 245 -17.89 -32.59 7.03
CA ILE A 245 -18.39 -32.49 8.42
C ILE A 245 -19.60 -33.41 8.64
N LEU A 246 -20.66 -33.26 7.81
CA LEU A 246 -21.92 -34.02 8.02
C LEU A 246 -21.71 -35.54 8.02
N PRO A 247 -20.93 -36.17 7.12
CA PRO A 247 -20.72 -37.62 7.17
C PRO A 247 -20.08 -38.11 8.48
N THR A 248 -19.22 -37.27 9.08
CA THR A 248 -18.59 -37.58 10.38
C THR A 248 -19.62 -37.48 11.52
N LEU A 249 -20.50 -36.46 11.50
CA LEU A 249 -21.57 -36.35 12.48
C LEU A 249 -22.53 -37.55 12.38
N ASP A 250 -22.95 -37.88 11.17
CA ASP A 250 -23.89 -38.99 10.92
C ASP A 250 -23.32 -40.33 11.39
N HIS A 251 -22.04 -40.56 11.16
CA HIS A 251 -21.35 -41.76 11.62
C HIS A 251 -21.40 -41.88 13.16
N PHE A 252 -21.02 -40.83 13.89
CA PHE A 252 -21.01 -40.88 15.34
C PHE A 252 -22.44 -40.87 15.94
N ALA A 253 -23.40 -40.18 15.33
CA ALA A 253 -24.78 -40.25 15.72
C ALA A 253 -25.36 -41.68 15.61
N ALA A 254 -25.01 -42.40 14.52
CA ALA A 254 -25.39 -43.81 14.34
C ALA A 254 -24.77 -44.76 15.38
N LEU A 255 -23.61 -44.40 15.93
CA LEU A 255 -22.98 -45.13 17.05
C LEU A 255 -23.54 -44.74 18.41
N GLY A 256 -24.51 -43.84 18.48
CA GLY A 256 -25.07 -43.32 19.74
C GLY A 256 -24.11 -42.35 20.46
N GLN A 257 -23.18 -41.79 19.77
CA GLN A 257 -22.16 -40.83 20.23
C GLN A 257 -22.28 -39.49 19.47
N PRO A 258 -23.34 -38.71 19.64
CA PRO A 258 -23.54 -37.48 18.87
C PRO A 258 -22.45 -36.45 19.16
N TYR A 259 -21.86 -35.87 18.13
CA TYR A 259 -20.82 -34.85 18.25
C TYR A 259 -21.42 -33.47 18.51
N VAL A 260 -21.22 -32.95 19.70
CA VAL A 260 -21.61 -31.57 20.07
C VAL A 260 -20.40 -30.73 20.33
N GLY A 261 -20.31 -29.58 19.68
CA GLY A 261 -19.12 -28.70 19.79
C GLY A 261 -18.72 -28.07 18.48
N VAL A 262 -17.49 -27.61 18.43
CA VAL A 262 -16.85 -27.08 17.22
C VAL A 262 -16.07 -28.19 16.53
N LEU A 263 -16.32 -28.41 15.25
CA LEU A 263 -15.52 -29.31 14.42
C LEU A 263 -14.84 -28.49 13.32
N TYR A 264 -13.53 -28.48 13.34
CA TYR A 264 -12.66 -27.86 12.34
C TYR A 264 -12.14 -28.93 11.39
N ALA A 265 -12.29 -28.72 10.08
CA ALA A 265 -11.68 -29.53 9.04
C ALA A 265 -10.62 -28.69 8.30
N GLY A 266 -9.35 -29.10 8.37
CA GLY A 266 -8.27 -28.59 7.55
C GLY A 266 -8.35 -29.23 6.17
N ILE A 267 -8.57 -28.46 5.13
CA ILE A 267 -8.84 -28.93 3.77
C ILE A 267 -7.78 -28.43 2.81
N MET A 268 -7.17 -29.34 2.05
CA MET A 268 -6.31 -29.01 0.92
C MET A 268 -7.16 -28.92 -0.36
N MET A 269 -7.20 -27.77 -0.97
CA MET A 269 -7.81 -27.55 -2.28
C MET A 269 -6.81 -27.96 -3.36
N THR A 270 -7.02 -29.14 -3.96
CA THR A 270 -6.13 -29.72 -4.98
C THR A 270 -6.73 -29.60 -6.38
N ALA A 271 -5.94 -29.84 -7.41
CA ALA A 271 -6.43 -29.88 -8.80
C ALA A 271 -7.49 -30.99 -9.05
N SER A 272 -7.51 -32.05 -8.21
CA SER A 272 -8.49 -33.14 -8.26
C SER A 272 -9.68 -32.96 -7.31
N GLY A 273 -9.80 -31.78 -6.67
CA GLY A 273 -10.84 -31.46 -5.71
C GLY A 273 -10.34 -31.34 -4.28
N PRO A 274 -11.22 -30.99 -3.33
CA PRO A 274 -10.84 -30.82 -1.93
C PRO A 274 -10.51 -32.18 -1.26
N LYS A 275 -9.51 -32.19 -0.37
CA LYS A 275 -9.10 -33.35 0.43
C LYS A 275 -8.89 -32.98 1.88
N LEU A 276 -9.38 -33.79 2.80
CA LEU A 276 -9.20 -33.59 4.23
C LEU A 276 -7.75 -33.83 4.66
N LEU A 277 -7.15 -32.85 5.36
CA LEU A 277 -5.84 -32.97 5.99
C LEU A 277 -5.93 -33.45 7.43
N GLU A 278 -6.84 -32.88 8.21
CA GLU A 278 -7.00 -33.19 9.64
C GLU A 278 -8.32 -32.64 10.16
N TYR A 279 -8.78 -33.19 11.31
CA TYR A 279 -9.79 -32.56 12.15
C TYR A 279 -9.15 -31.94 13.38
N ASN A 280 -9.78 -30.84 13.88
CA ASN A 280 -9.56 -30.35 15.23
C ASN A 280 -10.94 -30.20 15.92
N CYS A 281 -11.01 -30.57 17.19
CA CYS A 281 -12.26 -30.65 17.95
C CYS A 281 -12.60 -29.34 18.67
N ARG A 282 -12.12 -28.24 18.17
CA ARG A 282 -12.22 -26.91 18.75
C ARG A 282 -11.98 -25.84 17.68
N PHE A 283 -12.15 -24.55 18.05
CA PHE A 283 -11.73 -23.46 17.17
C PHE A 283 -10.24 -23.49 16.88
N GLY A 284 -9.86 -23.08 15.68
CA GLY A 284 -8.46 -22.81 15.32
C GLY A 284 -7.93 -21.55 16.03
N ASP A 285 -6.64 -21.40 16.08
CA ASP A 285 -5.94 -20.22 16.57
C ASP A 285 -4.79 -19.89 15.60
N PRO A 286 -4.89 -18.83 14.71
CA PRO A 286 -5.66 -17.62 14.94
C PRO A 286 -7.02 -17.49 14.20
N GLU A 287 -7.60 -18.54 13.64
CA GLU A 287 -8.89 -18.47 12.94
C GLU A 287 -10.05 -18.01 13.83
N ALA A 288 -10.06 -18.42 15.11
CA ALA A 288 -11.09 -18.01 16.07
C ALA A 288 -11.17 -16.48 16.20
N GLN A 289 -10.05 -15.79 16.27
CA GLN A 289 -10.00 -14.34 16.41
C GLN A 289 -10.65 -13.65 15.23
N VAL A 290 -10.46 -14.19 14.02
CA VAL A 290 -11.09 -13.70 12.79
C VAL A 290 -12.59 -14.02 12.79
N LEU A 291 -12.94 -15.28 12.98
CA LEU A 291 -14.31 -15.77 12.84
C LEU A 291 -15.25 -15.24 13.92
N LEU A 292 -14.81 -15.21 15.18
CA LEU A 292 -15.60 -14.66 16.29
C LEU A 292 -15.73 -13.13 16.21
N THR A 293 -14.81 -12.45 15.54
CA THR A 293 -14.92 -11.02 15.22
C THR A 293 -16.00 -10.77 14.15
N LEU A 294 -16.16 -11.68 13.18
CA LEU A 294 -17.18 -11.61 12.14
C LEU A 294 -18.54 -12.15 12.61
N LEU A 295 -18.55 -13.06 13.60
CA LEU A 295 -19.77 -13.66 14.13
C LEU A 295 -20.52 -12.66 15.01
N GLU A 296 -21.69 -12.20 14.58
CA GLU A 296 -22.54 -11.27 15.32
C GLU A 296 -23.33 -11.98 16.43
N THR A 297 -23.76 -13.21 16.18
CA THR A 297 -24.37 -14.07 17.19
C THR A 297 -23.32 -14.44 18.24
N SER A 298 -23.60 -14.23 19.55
CA SER A 298 -22.63 -14.57 20.58
C SER A 298 -22.39 -16.08 20.64
N ILE A 299 -21.16 -16.47 20.98
CA ILE A 299 -20.78 -17.87 21.17
C ILE A 299 -21.62 -18.56 22.28
N VAL A 300 -22.17 -17.79 23.18
CA VAL A 300 -23.09 -18.32 24.27
C VAL A 300 -24.39 -18.85 23.67
N GLU A 301 -25.05 -18.07 22.80
CA GLU A 301 -26.28 -18.50 22.12
C GLU A 301 -26.02 -19.72 21.24
N VAL A 302 -24.85 -19.73 20.54
CA VAL A 302 -24.43 -20.87 19.73
C VAL A 302 -24.24 -22.13 20.57
N ALA A 303 -23.49 -22.03 21.67
CA ALA A 303 -23.25 -23.15 22.56
C ALA A 303 -24.55 -23.71 23.19
N LEU A 304 -25.43 -22.83 23.65
CA LEU A 304 -26.71 -23.24 24.24
C LEU A 304 -27.60 -23.92 23.18
N ALA A 305 -27.67 -23.41 21.97
CA ALA A 305 -28.45 -24.03 20.90
C ALA A 305 -27.89 -25.41 20.51
N CYS A 306 -26.54 -25.55 20.46
CA CYS A 306 -25.91 -26.85 20.21
C CYS A 306 -26.21 -27.87 21.33
N LEU A 307 -26.03 -27.46 22.59
CA LEU A 307 -26.30 -28.32 23.75
C LEU A 307 -27.77 -28.73 23.86
N ALA A 308 -28.70 -27.90 23.37
CA ALA A 308 -30.12 -28.19 23.35
C ALA A 308 -30.57 -29.00 22.10
N GLY A 309 -29.71 -29.30 21.14
CA GLY A 309 -30.07 -29.91 19.86
C GLY A 309 -30.98 -29.01 19.01
N GLN A 310 -30.83 -27.70 19.12
CA GLN A 310 -31.69 -26.69 18.48
C GLN A 310 -30.96 -25.79 17.52
N LEU A 311 -29.79 -26.18 17.06
CA LEU A 311 -28.95 -25.36 16.16
C LEU A 311 -29.67 -24.99 14.88
N LYS A 312 -30.51 -25.88 14.34
CA LYS A 312 -31.34 -25.64 13.14
C LYS A 312 -32.33 -24.47 13.32
N GLN A 313 -32.71 -24.15 14.57
CA GLN A 313 -33.65 -23.07 14.89
C GLN A 313 -32.93 -21.73 15.16
N LEU A 314 -31.62 -21.78 15.41
CA LEU A 314 -30.83 -20.60 15.66
C LEU A 314 -30.51 -19.90 14.31
N ARG A 315 -30.91 -18.64 14.20
CA ARG A 315 -30.43 -17.79 13.11
C ARG A 315 -29.02 -17.29 13.42
N LEU A 316 -28.01 -17.99 12.91
CA LEU A 316 -26.63 -17.59 13.06
C LEU A 316 -26.34 -16.41 12.09
N THR A 317 -25.99 -15.26 12.66
CA THR A 317 -25.71 -14.03 11.90
C THR A 317 -24.21 -13.79 11.85
N VAL A 318 -23.70 -13.63 10.62
CA VAL A 318 -22.29 -13.32 10.34
C VAL A 318 -22.22 -12.02 9.55
N SER A 319 -21.30 -11.16 9.91
CA SER A 319 -21.04 -9.90 9.21
C SER A 319 -20.64 -10.13 7.75
N GLN A 320 -21.05 -9.23 6.86
CA GLN A 320 -20.63 -9.22 5.45
C GLN A 320 -19.23 -8.63 5.24
N GLN A 321 -18.58 -8.19 6.31
CA GLN A 321 -17.22 -7.67 6.28
C GLN A 321 -16.19 -8.78 6.11
N SER A 322 -14.94 -8.37 5.79
CA SER A 322 -13.75 -9.23 5.89
C SER A 322 -13.01 -8.93 7.21
N ALA A 323 -12.30 -9.94 7.72
CA ALA A 323 -11.40 -9.77 8.85
C ALA A 323 -10.04 -10.43 8.57
N MET A 324 -8.98 -9.84 9.10
CA MET A 324 -7.61 -10.34 8.98
C MET A 324 -6.90 -10.26 10.33
N ALA A 325 -6.32 -11.38 10.74
CA ALA A 325 -5.49 -11.51 11.93
C ALA A 325 -4.00 -11.52 11.58
N VAL A 326 -3.22 -10.71 12.26
CA VAL A 326 -1.75 -10.71 12.21
C VAL A 326 -1.23 -11.10 13.59
N VAL A 327 -0.46 -12.19 13.66
CA VAL A 327 0.09 -12.70 14.93
C VAL A 327 1.47 -12.10 15.16
N LEU A 328 1.66 -11.49 16.33
CA LEU A 328 2.91 -10.94 16.80
C LEU A 328 3.56 -11.96 17.74
N VAL A 329 4.79 -12.37 17.41
CA VAL A 329 5.50 -13.42 18.14
C VAL A 329 6.77 -12.89 18.80
N SER A 330 7.18 -13.54 19.90
CA SER A 330 8.40 -13.22 20.62
C SER A 330 9.65 -13.69 19.88
N ALA A 331 10.79 -13.11 20.23
CA ALA A 331 12.09 -13.51 19.70
C ALA A 331 12.35 -15.01 19.94
N GLY A 332 12.86 -15.67 18.90
CA GLY A 332 13.21 -17.10 18.93
C GLY A 332 12.07 -18.08 18.65
N TYR A 333 10.82 -17.62 18.57
CA TYR A 333 9.68 -18.46 18.17
C TYR A 333 9.87 -18.99 16.74
N PRO A 334 9.51 -20.26 16.40
CA PRO A 334 8.81 -21.24 17.20
C PRO A 334 9.71 -22.18 18.06
N VAL A 335 11.03 -22.02 18.01
CA VAL A 335 11.97 -22.94 18.68
C VAL A 335 12.06 -22.64 20.17
N THR A 336 12.44 -21.40 20.52
CA THR A 336 12.60 -20.97 21.92
C THR A 336 12.05 -19.56 22.06
N ALA A 337 10.92 -19.41 22.75
CA ALA A 337 10.30 -18.11 22.97
C ALA A 337 10.98 -17.34 24.09
N ARG A 338 11.31 -16.07 23.86
CA ARG A 338 11.79 -15.16 24.90
C ARG A 338 10.60 -14.56 25.67
N ASN A 339 10.67 -14.58 26.99
CA ASN A 339 9.64 -14.08 27.89
C ASN A 339 10.12 -12.83 28.64
N GLY A 340 9.17 -12.04 29.19
CA GLY A 340 9.43 -10.90 30.08
C GLY A 340 9.66 -9.58 29.37
N ASP A 341 9.52 -9.49 28.05
CA ASP A 341 9.63 -8.23 27.32
C ASP A 341 8.36 -7.40 27.51
N VAL A 342 8.51 -6.11 27.90
CA VAL A 342 7.40 -5.17 28.11
C VAL A 342 6.72 -4.87 26.77
N ILE A 343 5.38 -4.92 26.77
CA ILE A 343 4.55 -4.64 25.61
C ILE A 343 4.03 -3.20 25.69
N ASN A 344 4.39 -2.38 24.71
CA ASN A 344 3.98 -0.98 24.62
C ASN A 344 2.89 -0.78 23.59
N GLY A 345 2.09 0.28 23.73
CA GLY A 345 1.09 0.71 22.75
C GLY A 345 -0.23 -0.06 22.79
N LEU A 346 -0.50 -0.83 23.83
CA LEU A 346 -1.78 -1.56 23.99
C LEU A 346 -2.98 -0.61 24.10
N GLU A 347 -2.80 0.57 24.68
CA GLU A 347 -3.85 1.61 24.85
C GLU A 347 -4.22 2.34 23.56
N ALA A 348 -3.40 2.24 22.51
CA ALA A 348 -3.68 2.88 21.24
C ALA A 348 -4.93 2.26 20.60
N ARG A 349 -5.71 3.07 19.90
CA ARG A 349 -6.92 2.64 19.19
C ARG A 349 -6.78 2.95 17.71
N VAL A 350 -7.16 2.01 16.87
CA VAL A 350 -7.31 2.16 15.44
C VAL A 350 -8.70 1.67 15.08
N ASP A 351 -9.47 2.48 14.40
CA ASP A 351 -10.84 2.14 14.02
C ASP A 351 -10.86 0.87 13.16
N GLY A 352 -11.77 -0.03 13.48
CA GLY A 352 -11.87 -1.32 12.80
C GLY A 352 -10.78 -2.34 13.17
N ALA A 353 -9.97 -2.10 14.21
CA ALA A 353 -8.98 -3.06 14.66
C ALA A 353 -9.13 -3.39 16.17
N THR A 354 -8.86 -4.65 16.51
CA THR A 354 -8.89 -5.20 17.88
C THR A 354 -7.62 -5.97 18.17
N VAL A 355 -7.15 -5.95 19.41
CA VAL A 355 -5.97 -6.71 19.86
C VAL A 355 -6.44 -7.80 20.83
N PHE A 356 -6.13 -9.05 20.48
CA PHE A 356 -6.32 -10.20 21.35
C PHE A 356 -4.99 -10.62 21.97
N HIS A 357 -4.96 -10.75 23.28
CA HIS A 357 -3.82 -11.25 24.01
C HIS A 357 -3.74 -12.78 23.90
N GLY A 358 -2.56 -13.27 23.61
CA GLY A 358 -2.20 -14.68 23.68
C GLY A 358 -1.26 -14.93 24.85
N ALA A 359 -0.01 -15.27 24.56
CA ALA A 359 1.00 -15.53 25.59
C ALA A 359 1.47 -14.21 26.25
N THR A 360 0.65 -13.66 27.13
CA THR A 360 0.96 -12.44 27.90
C THR A 360 0.67 -12.68 29.39
N THR A 361 1.44 -11.99 30.25
CA THR A 361 1.20 -11.96 31.69
C THR A 361 1.46 -10.56 32.24
N THR A 362 1.07 -10.32 33.49
CA THR A 362 1.35 -9.06 34.19
C THR A 362 2.56 -9.26 35.11
N SER A 363 3.55 -8.37 35.00
CA SER A 363 4.70 -8.29 35.87
C SER A 363 4.96 -6.84 36.25
N GLN A 364 5.09 -6.53 37.55
CA GLN A 364 5.31 -5.17 38.06
C GLN A 364 4.32 -4.12 37.52
N ALA A 365 3.05 -4.50 37.36
CA ALA A 365 1.96 -3.70 36.77
C ALA A 365 2.08 -3.44 35.26
N GLU A 366 3.06 -4.00 34.57
CA GLU A 366 3.23 -3.93 33.11
C GLU A 366 2.79 -5.25 32.47
N VAL A 367 2.27 -5.19 31.24
CA VAL A 367 1.98 -6.38 30.44
C VAL A 367 3.27 -6.80 29.72
N VAL A 368 3.65 -8.06 29.90
CA VAL A 368 4.88 -8.63 29.34
C VAL A 368 4.61 -9.90 28.54
N THR A 369 5.54 -10.25 27.66
CA THR A 369 5.52 -11.51 26.89
C THR A 369 5.67 -12.72 27.83
N ASN A 370 4.94 -13.81 27.56
CA ASN A 370 4.97 -15.05 28.33
C ASN A 370 4.80 -16.29 27.46
N GLY A 371 5.47 -16.29 26.30
CA GLY A 371 5.44 -17.41 25.34
C GLY A 371 5.65 -16.97 23.90
N GLY A 372 5.33 -17.84 22.96
CA GLY A 372 5.64 -17.67 21.55
C GLY A 372 4.72 -16.69 20.83
N ARG A 373 3.43 -16.99 20.70
CA ARG A 373 2.43 -16.11 20.07
C ARG A 373 1.87 -15.16 21.12
N VAL A 374 2.32 -13.91 21.08
CA VAL A 374 2.12 -12.92 22.14
C VAL A 374 0.78 -12.20 21.99
N LEU A 375 0.53 -11.64 20.84
CA LEU A 375 -0.69 -10.90 20.50
C LEU A 375 -1.19 -11.29 19.12
N THR A 376 -2.51 -11.18 18.92
CA THR A 376 -3.15 -11.26 17.61
C THR A 376 -3.88 -9.96 17.34
N VAL A 377 -3.48 -9.24 16.32
CA VAL A 377 -4.14 -8.01 15.88
C VAL A 377 -5.11 -8.35 14.76
N VAL A 378 -6.41 -8.07 14.97
CA VAL A 378 -7.45 -8.34 13.98
C VAL A 378 -7.99 -7.01 13.44
N GLY A 379 -7.86 -6.82 12.12
CA GLY A 379 -8.52 -5.72 11.41
C GLY A 379 -9.79 -6.19 10.71
N ARG A 380 -10.84 -5.36 10.70
CA ARG A 380 -12.09 -5.55 9.95
C ARG A 380 -12.22 -4.48 8.88
N GLY A 381 -12.86 -4.79 7.77
CA GLY A 381 -13.15 -3.83 6.71
C GLY A 381 -14.23 -4.33 5.76
N LYS A 382 -14.73 -3.45 4.88
CA LYS A 382 -15.72 -3.80 3.85
C LYS A 382 -15.22 -4.93 2.91
N ASP A 383 -13.91 -5.05 2.78
CA ASP A 383 -13.21 -6.04 1.98
C ASP A 383 -11.88 -6.42 2.66
N LEU A 384 -11.18 -7.41 2.10
CA LEU A 384 -9.93 -7.91 2.65
C LEU A 384 -8.80 -6.86 2.63
N ALA A 385 -8.77 -5.98 1.63
CA ALA A 385 -7.77 -4.92 1.53
C ALA A 385 -7.91 -3.92 2.68
N GLN A 386 -9.14 -3.47 2.97
CA GLN A 386 -9.41 -2.59 4.10
C GLN A 386 -9.13 -3.29 5.45
N ALA A 387 -9.53 -4.56 5.59
CA ALA A 387 -9.24 -5.34 6.79
C ALA A 387 -7.73 -5.44 7.04
N ARG A 388 -6.95 -5.65 5.98
CA ARG A 388 -5.48 -5.66 6.02
C ARG A 388 -4.91 -4.32 6.48
N THR A 389 -5.33 -3.23 5.86
CA THR A 389 -4.88 -1.88 6.25
C THR A 389 -5.12 -1.64 7.73
N ASN A 390 -6.34 -1.85 8.23
CA ASN A 390 -6.69 -1.64 9.63
C ASN A 390 -5.87 -2.53 10.59
N ALA A 391 -5.60 -3.80 10.20
CA ALA A 391 -4.76 -4.71 11.00
C ALA A 391 -3.32 -4.20 11.09
N TYR A 392 -2.69 -3.86 9.97
CA TYR A 392 -1.29 -3.44 9.96
C TYR A 392 -1.08 -2.04 10.56
N ASP A 393 -2.02 -1.11 10.40
CA ASP A 393 -1.98 0.19 11.07
C ASP A 393 -1.98 0.01 12.60
N ARG A 394 -2.78 -0.93 13.11
CA ARG A 394 -2.78 -1.27 14.54
C ARG A 394 -1.50 -2.00 14.97
N VAL A 395 -0.96 -2.89 14.15
CA VAL A 395 0.34 -3.56 14.41
C VAL A 395 1.46 -2.55 14.62
N GLN A 396 1.49 -1.47 13.84
CA GLN A 396 2.52 -0.42 13.94
C GLN A 396 2.49 0.34 15.28
N THR A 397 1.36 0.35 15.98
CA THR A 397 1.21 1.03 17.27
C THR A 397 1.66 0.19 18.46
N VAL A 398 1.89 -1.13 18.26
CA VAL A 398 2.29 -2.07 19.32
C VAL A 398 3.74 -2.48 19.15
N SER A 399 4.51 -2.53 20.24
CA SER A 399 5.90 -2.95 20.17
C SER A 399 6.38 -3.65 21.44
N PHE A 400 7.26 -4.63 21.27
CA PHE A 400 8.06 -5.26 22.32
C PHE A 400 9.39 -5.73 21.75
N ALA A 401 10.38 -5.96 22.60
CA ALA A 401 11.74 -6.28 22.14
C ALA A 401 11.77 -7.60 21.36
N GLY A 402 12.36 -7.60 20.16
CA GLY A 402 12.47 -8.75 19.28
C GLY A 402 11.14 -9.22 18.68
N GLN A 403 10.12 -8.39 18.64
CA GLN A 403 8.85 -8.64 17.99
C GLN A 403 9.04 -9.07 16.53
N GLN A 404 8.33 -10.12 16.13
CA GLN A 404 8.28 -10.59 14.74
C GLN A 404 6.84 -10.80 14.30
N PHE A 405 6.54 -10.54 13.04
CA PHE A 405 5.24 -10.80 12.39
C PHE A 405 5.43 -10.86 10.88
N ARG A 406 4.47 -11.46 10.18
CA ARG A 406 4.46 -11.50 8.71
C ARG A 406 3.73 -10.28 8.15
N ARG A 407 4.25 -9.71 7.06
CA ARG A 407 3.66 -8.56 6.34
C ARG A 407 2.80 -8.97 5.16
N ASP A 408 2.79 -10.26 4.81
CA ASP A 408 2.15 -10.82 3.63
C ASP A 408 0.87 -11.63 3.93
N ILE A 409 0.26 -11.48 5.12
CA ILE A 409 -0.98 -12.17 5.45
C ILE A 409 -2.06 -11.79 4.42
N GLY A 410 -2.76 -12.81 3.89
CA GLY A 410 -3.82 -12.64 2.90
C GLY A 410 -3.33 -12.46 1.45
N TRP A 411 -2.03 -12.52 1.18
CA TRP A 411 -1.46 -12.21 -0.13
C TRP A 411 -2.10 -13.00 -1.29
N ARG A 412 -2.46 -14.28 -1.08
CA ARG A 412 -3.08 -15.11 -2.12
C ARG A 412 -4.44 -14.57 -2.56
N SER A 413 -5.33 -14.29 -1.62
CA SER A 413 -6.67 -13.76 -1.95
C SER A 413 -6.59 -12.32 -2.49
N LEU A 414 -5.67 -11.51 -2.00
CA LEU A 414 -5.44 -10.17 -2.54
C LEU A 414 -4.91 -10.21 -3.97
N ALA A 415 -3.97 -11.11 -4.28
CA ALA A 415 -3.48 -11.31 -5.65
C ALA A 415 -4.59 -11.81 -6.60
N LEU A 416 -5.46 -12.72 -6.15
CA LEU A 416 -6.60 -13.21 -6.92
C LEU A 416 -7.72 -12.16 -7.10
N SER A 417 -7.73 -11.10 -6.31
CA SER A 417 -8.69 -9.99 -6.44
C SER A 417 -8.37 -9.06 -7.62
N VAL A 418 -7.15 -9.10 -8.15
CA VAL A 418 -6.73 -8.35 -9.34
C VAL A 418 -7.31 -9.04 -10.57
N LYS A 419 -8.51 -8.60 -10.99
CA LYS A 419 -9.24 -9.22 -12.12
C LYS A 419 -8.98 -8.55 -13.47
N SER A 420 -8.44 -7.33 -13.48
CA SER A 420 -8.13 -6.53 -14.66
C SER A 420 -7.02 -5.53 -14.38
N TYR A 421 -6.39 -5.02 -15.43
CA TYR A 421 -5.39 -3.96 -15.30
C TYR A 421 -6.01 -2.68 -14.71
N SER A 422 -7.26 -2.37 -15.05
CA SER A 422 -7.99 -1.23 -14.46
C SER A 422 -8.20 -1.36 -12.94
N SER A 423 -8.28 -2.59 -12.40
CA SER A 423 -8.36 -2.79 -10.95
C SER A 423 -7.07 -2.44 -10.20
N THR A 424 -5.96 -2.21 -10.91
CA THR A 424 -4.68 -1.73 -10.35
C THR A 424 -4.56 -0.21 -10.34
N GLY A 425 -5.58 0.51 -10.83
CA GLY A 425 -5.62 1.97 -10.91
C GLY A 425 -5.14 2.52 -12.24
N VAL A 426 -4.96 1.70 -13.29
CA VAL A 426 -4.60 2.15 -14.65
C VAL A 426 -5.76 1.86 -15.61
N ASP A 427 -6.32 2.92 -16.20
CA ASP A 427 -7.45 2.85 -17.12
C ASP A 427 -7.01 3.07 -18.58
N ILE A 428 -6.84 1.96 -19.32
CA ILE A 428 -6.45 1.98 -20.73
C ILE A 428 -7.50 2.68 -21.60
N ASP A 429 -8.79 2.52 -21.28
CA ASP A 429 -9.88 3.11 -22.09
C ASP A 429 -9.90 4.63 -21.92
N GLU A 430 -9.68 5.14 -20.70
CA GLU A 430 -9.55 6.59 -20.44
C GLU A 430 -8.27 7.14 -21.10
N GLY A 431 -7.17 6.41 -21.09
CA GLY A 431 -5.96 6.75 -21.84
C GLY A 431 -6.23 6.86 -23.36
N ASN A 432 -6.92 5.90 -23.95
CA ASN A 432 -7.31 5.93 -25.37
C ASN A 432 -8.26 7.10 -25.68
N ARG A 433 -9.17 7.41 -24.75
CA ARG A 433 -10.08 8.56 -24.85
C ARG A 433 -9.30 9.88 -24.82
N ALA A 434 -8.33 10.03 -23.93
CA ALA A 434 -7.44 11.19 -23.88
C ALA A 434 -6.72 11.38 -25.23
N VAL A 435 -6.08 10.33 -25.77
CA VAL A 435 -5.44 10.37 -27.08
C VAL A 435 -6.41 10.77 -28.19
N SER A 436 -7.66 10.32 -28.16
CA SER A 436 -8.68 10.72 -29.14
C SER A 436 -9.00 12.20 -29.08
N LEU A 437 -9.13 12.77 -27.87
CA LEU A 437 -9.47 14.19 -27.67
C LEU A 437 -8.32 15.12 -28.09
N LEU A 438 -7.06 14.74 -27.90
CA LEU A 438 -5.92 15.61 -28.18
C LEU A 438 -5.48 15.61 -29.66
N LYS A 439 -5.84 14.58 -30.46
CA LYS A 439 -5.42 14.44 -31.87
C LYS A 439 -5.62 15.70 -32.71
N GLY A 440 -6.78 16.35 -32.60
CA GLY A 440 -7.09 17.58 -33.36
C GLY A 440 -6.17 18.75 -32.98
N SER A 441 -5.90 18.92 -31.70
CA SER A 441 -5.00 19.97 -31.18
C SER A 441 -3.57 19.76 -31.66
N VAL A 442 -3.04 18.55 -31.54
CA VAL A 442 -1.68 18.22 -32.00
C VAL A 442 -1.56 18.37 -33.52
N ALA A 443 -2.52 17.84 -34.29
CA ALA A 443 -2.53 17.98 -35.75
C ALA A 443 -2.54 19.44 -36.20
N SER A 444 -3.10 20.35 -35.44
CA SER A 444 -3.10 21.80 -35.76
C SER A 444 -1.71 22.45 -35.73
N THR A 445 -0.72 21.81 -35.15
CA THR A 445 0.68 22.29 -35.12
C THR A 445 1.51 21.74 -36.28
N ALA A 446 1.00 20.71 -36.97
CA ALA A 446 1.74 20.03 -38.04
C ALA A 446 1.97 20.95 -39.26
N ASN A 447 3.13 20.87 -39.80
CA ASN A 447 3.51 21.49 -41.07
C ASN A 447 3.94 20.44 -42.10
N SER A 448 4.34 20.86 -43.30
CA SER A 448 4.74 19.97 -44.40
C SER A 448 5.97 19.09 -44.08
N ASN A 449 6.71 19.39 -43.03
CA ASN A 449 7.91 18.64 -42.65
C ASN A 449 7.57 17.45 -41.71
N VAL A 450 6.34 17.36 -41.18
CA VAL A 450 5.94 16.21 -40.33
C VAL A 450 5.69 14.99 -41.21
N LEU A 451 6.49 13.96 -41.05
CA LEU A 451 6.34 12.67 -41.76
C LEU A 451 5.58 11.65 -40.95
N ALA A 452 5.72 11.67 -39.62
CA ALA A 452 4.97 10.87 -38.68
C ALA A 452 4.77 11.64 -37.37
N GLY A 453 3.57 11.62 -36.82
CA GLY A 453 3.22 12.31 -35.57
C GLY A 453 2.53 11.40 -34.58
N VAL A 454 1.61 11.96 -33.78
CA VAL A 454 0.86 11.26 -32.71
C VAL A 454 0.13 10.03 -33.27
N GLY A 455 0.36 8.88 -32.61
CA GLY A 455 -0.16 7.56 -33.00
C GLY A 455 0.89 6.66 -33.67
N SER A 456 2.07 7.17 -33.98
CA SER A 456 3.24 6.39 -34.39
C SER A 456 4.11 6.07 -33.16
N PHE A 457 5.00 5.07 -33.25
CA PHE A 457 5.96 4.77 -32.16
C PHE A 457 6.94 5.92 -31.88
N GLY A 458 7.15 6.82 -32.85
CA GLY A 458 7.96 8.01 -32.70
C GLY A 458 7.59 9.06 -33.73
N GLY A 459 7.73 10.33 -33.37
CA GLY A 459 7.57 11.44 -34.30
C GLY A 459 8.72 11.49 -35.33
N ALA A 460 8.40 11.79 -36.55
CA ALA A 460 9.40 11.96 -37.63
C ALA A 460 9.24 13.31 -38.33
N LEU A 461 10.31 14.08 -38.35
CA LEU A 461 10.34 15.40 -38.97
C LEU A 461 11.36 15.42 -40.11
N ASP A 462 10.94 15.89 -41.30
CA ASP A 462 11.87 16.14 -42.42
C ASP A 462 12.72 17.38 -42.14
N VAL A 463 14.00 17.19 -42.00
CA VAL A 463 14.97 18.27 -41.77
C VAL A 463 15.72 18.70 -43.04
N SER A 464 15.20 18.35 -44.22
CA SER A 464 15.83 18.73 -45.50
C SER A 464 16.02 20.24 -45.68
N HIS A 465 15.14 21.03 -45.02
CA HIS A 465 15.22 22.47 -44.99
C HIS A 465 16.47 23.02 -44.25
N LEU A 466 17.11 22.20 -43.41
CA LEU A 466 18.35 22.57 -42.70
C LEU A 466 19.55 22.65 -43.65
N LYS A 467 19.43 22.18 -44.87
CA LYS A 467 20.47 22.35 -45.92
C LYS A 467 20.78 23.81 -46.28
N LYS A 468 19.91 24.75 -45.84
CA LYS A 468 20.14 26.19 -45.96
C LYS A 468 21.17 26.75 -44.99
N TYR A 469 21.48 25.99 -43.92
CA TYR A 469 22.52 26.34 -42.95
C TYR A 469 23.88 25.81 -43.46
N ASP A 470 24.95 26.59 -43.27
CA ASP A 470 26.31 26.15 -43.57
C ASP A 470 26.83 25.18 -42.54
N HIS A 471 26.60 25.49 -41.24
CA HIS A 471 26.97 24.66 -40.10
C HIS A 471 25.81 24.61 -39.09
N PRO A 472 24.74 23.84 -39.33
CA PRO A 472 23.62 23.77 -38.43
C PRO A 472 23.98 23.14 -37.10
N VAL A 473 23.60 23.79 -35.97
CA VAL A 473 23.75 23.30 -34.61
C VAL A 473 22.34 23.07 -34.03
N LEU A 474 22.12 21.87 -33.51
CA LEU A 474 20.90 21.59 -32.78
C LEU A 474 21.07 22.01 -31.32
N VAL A 475 20.10 22.72 -30.79
CA VAL A 475 19.99 23.15 -29.39
C VAL A 475 18.78 22.52 -28.81
N ALA A 476 18.87 21.92 -27.61
CA ALA A 476 17.75 21.32 -26.92
C ALA A 476 17.65 21.81 -25.49
N SER A 477 16.44 22.03 -25.02
CA SER A 477 16.11 22.25 -23.62
C SER A 477 15.06 21.26 -23.16
N THR A 478 15.19 20.77 -21.94
CA THR A 478 14.18 19.97 -21.25
C THR A 478 13.90 20.58 -19.90
N ASP A 479 12.62 20.85 -19.63
CA ASP A 479 12.21 21.49 -18.40
C ASP A 479 10.85 20.97 -17.92
N GLY A 480 10.44 21.37 -16.71
CA GLY A 480 9.12 21.13 -16.11
C GLY A 480 8.40 22.44 -15.74
N VAL A 481 7.10 22.35 -15.53
CA VAL A 481 6.31 23.51 -15.07
C VAL A 481 6.54 23.77 -13.58
N GLY A 482 6.97 22.76 -12.85
CA GLY A 482 7.15 22.85 -11.41
C GLY A 482 5.82 22.96 -10.64
N THR A 483 5.87 23.49 -9.40
CA THR A 483 4.71 23.45 -8.48
C THR A 483 3.57 24.39 -8.84
N LYS A 484 3.63 25.12 -9.98
CA LYS A 484 2.49 25.83 -10.58
C LYS A 484 1.36 24.86 -10.96
N VAL A 485 1.69 23.62 -11.33
CA VAL A 485 0.70 22.56 -11.64
C VAL A 485 -0.28 22.30 -10.52
N GLU A 486 0.11 22.49 -9.26
CA GLU A 486 -0.76 22.34 -8.10
C GLU A 486 -1.91 23.39 -8.07
N LEU A 487 -1.62 24.63 -8.48
CA LEU A 487 -2.65 25.66 -8.61
C LEU A 487 -3.61 25.35 -9.77
N ALA A 488 -3.06 24.82 -10.87
CA ALA A 488 -3.85 24.38 -12.02
C ALA A 488 -4.77 23.21 -11.64
N ALA A 489 -4.25 22.20 -10.94
CA ALA A 489 -5.00 21.04 -10.45
C ALA A 489 -6.15 21.45 -9.53
N ARG A 490 -5.85 22.27 -8.51
CA ARG A 490 -6.85 22.75 -7.54
C ARG A 490 -7.97 23.55 -8.18
N SER A 491 -7.65 24.37 -9.19
CA SER A 491 -8.61 25.27 -9.85
C SER A 491 -9.27 24.69 -11.09
N GLY A 492 -8.83 23.54 -11.60
CA GLY A 492 -9.29 22.97 -12.89
C GLY A 492 -8.82 23.75 -14.13
N ARG A 493 -7.80 24.63 -14.01
CA ARG A 493 -7.35 25.55 -15.07
C ARG A 493 -6.07 25.04 -15.73
N PHE A 494 -6.18 24.02 -16.55
CA PHE A 494 -5.05 23.26 -17.08
C PHE A 494 -4.38 23.85 -18.33
N ARG A 495 -5.11 24.60 -19.18
CA ARG A 495 -4.59 25.09 -20.47
C ARG A 495 -3.34 25.95 -20.32
N GLY A 496 -3.28 26.82 -19.30
CA GLY A 496 -2.17 27.74 -19.06
C GLY A 496 -0.84 27.02 -18.83
N VAL A 497 -0.87 25.92 -18.04
CA VAL A 497 0.37 25.16 -17.76
C VAL A 497 0.91 24.39 -18.99
N GLY A 498 0.04 24.03 -19.93
CA GLY A 498 0.45 23.53 -21.23
C GLY A 498 1.19 24.59 -22.07
N MET A 499 0.77 25.87 -21.99
CA MET A 499 1.50 26.97 -22.63
C MET A 499 2.83 27.25 -21.92
N ASP A 500 2.82 27.18 -20.59
CA ASP A 500 4.01 27.42 -19.77
C ASP A 500 5.20 26.58 -20.20
N ILE A 501 5.01 25.27 -20.32
CA ILE A 501 6.13 24.35 -20.61
C ILE A 501 6.74 24.59 -21.99
N VAL A 502 5.92 24.88 -22.99
CA VAL A 502 6.42 25.17 -24.34
C VAL A 502 7.16 26.50 -24.34
N ASN A 503 6.57 27.58 -23.81
CA ASN A 503 7.17 28.90 -23.81
C ASN A 503 8.46 28.97 -22.99
N HIS A 504 8.52 28.23 -21.87
CA HIS A 504 9.75 28.08 -21.09
C HIS A 504 10.88 27.49 -21.95
N CYS A 505 10.65 26.31 -22.53
CA CYS A 505 11.65 25.66 -23.37
C CYS A 505 12.02 26.47 -24.63
N VAL A 506 11.06 27.23 -25.19
CA VAL A 506 11.32 28.14 -26.31
C VAL A 506 12.30 29.22 -25.91
N ASN A 507 12.09 29.87 -24.76
CA ASN A 507 12.98 30.92 -24.27
C ASN A 507 14.40 30.38 -23.99
N ASP A 508 14.51 29.14 -23.49
CA ASP A 508 15.79 28.51 -23.18
C ASP A 508 16.62 28.23 -24.45
N VAL A 509 15.98 27.75 -25.52
CA VAL A 509 16.72 27.57 -26.79
C VAL A 509 16.98 28.90 -27.50
N LEU A 510 16.08 29.87 -27.33
CA LEU A 510 16.19 31.22 -27.87
C LEU A 510 17.45 31.95 -27.36
N VAL A 511 17.78 31.83 -26.08
CA VAL A 511 18.98 32.47 -25.50
C VAL A 511 20.28 31.91 -26.02
N GLN A 512 20.27 30.75 -26.71
CA GLN A 512 21.38 30.20 -27.47
C GLN A 512 21.39 30.68 -28.93
N GLY A 513 20.42 31.55 -29.31
CA GLY A 513 20.25 32.02 -30.69
C GLY A 513 19.48 31.07 -31.60
N ALA A 514 18.93 29.98 -31.04
CA ALA A 514 18.26 28.95 -31.82
C ALA A 514 16.77 29.26 -32.03
N ARG A 515 16.26 28.81 -33.19
CA ARG A 515 14.81 28.84 -33.49
C ARG A 515 14.19 27.45 -33.23
N PRO A 516 13.00 27.37 -32.67
CA PRO A 516 12.31 26.10 -32.44
C PRO A 516 12.10 25.30 -33.73
N LEU A 517 12.22 23.97 -33.63
CA LEU A 517 11.83 23.00 -34.65
C LEU A 517 10.63 22.17 -34.24
N PHE A 518 10.78 21.45 -33.13
CA PHE A 518 9.71 20.62 -32.59
C PHE A 518 9.78 20.49 -31.07
N PHE A 519 8.66 20.13 -30.50
CA PHE A 519 8.46 19.92 -29.09
C PHE A 519 7.95 18.48 -28.81
N LEU A 520 8.39 17.88 -27.72
CA LEU A 520 7.93 16.61 -27.19
C LEU A 520 7.51 16.83 -25.74
N ASP A 521 6.42 16.21 -25.31
CA ASP A 521 5.92 16.32 -23.94
C ASP A 521 5.91 14.99 -23.19
N TYR A 522 5.96 15.08 -21.87
CA TYR A 522 5.65 14.00 -20.94
C TYR A 522 4.66 14.51 -19.90
N LEU A 523 3.48 13.91 -19.87
CA LEU A 523 2.45 14.20 -18.88
C LEU A 523 2.24 12.96 -18.04
N ALA A 524 2.43 13.07 -16.72
CA ALA A 524 2.20 11.99 -15.76
C ALA A 524 1.21 12.41 -14.69
N SER A 525 0.32 11.51 -14.31
CA SER A 525 -0.69 11.77 -13.28
C SER A 525 -0.96 10.53 -12.42
N SER A 526 -1.54 10.73 -11.24
CA SER A 526 -2.01 9.62 -10.39
C SER A 526 -3.11 8.81 -11.06
N GLU A 527 -3.97 9.50 -11.82
CA GLU A 527 -5.11 8.97 -12.57
C GLU A 527 -5.30 9.83 -13.81
N ILE A 528 -5.46 9.22 -14.98
CA ILE A 528 -5.71 9.95 -16.23
C ILE A 528 -7.17 10.46 -16.22
N GLN A 529 -7.31 11.76 -16.45
CA GLN A 529 -8.56 12.42 -16.75
C GLN A 529 -8.46 13.00 -18.17
N ALA A 530 -9.19 12.42 -19.10
CA ALA A 530 -9.04 12.74 -20.53
C ALA A 530 -9.24 14.23 -20.84
N GLU A 531 -10.16 14.90 -20.17
CA GLU A 531 -10.40 16.35 -20.31
C GLU A 531 -9.22 17.19 -19.81
N MET A 532 -8.61 16.81 -18.70
CA MET A 532 -7.42 17.46 -18.17
C MET A 532 -6.27 17.36 -19.16
N VAL A 533 -5.97 16.14 -19.63
CA VAL A 533 -4.93 15.89 -20.63
C VAL A 533 -5.19 16.69 -21.90
N ALA A 534 -6.42 16.67 -22.42
CA ALA A 534 -6.81 17.42 -23.60
C ALA A 534 -6.63 18.94 -23.42
N ALA A 535 -6.97 19.49 -22.24
CA ALA A 535 -6.81 20.90 -21.94
C ALA A 535 -5.35 21.32 -21.86
N VAL A 536 -4.49 20.52 -21.23
CA VAL A 536 -3.04 20.73 -21.18
C VAL A 536 -2.44 20.72 -22.58
N VAL A 537 -2.72 19.68 -23.37
CA VAL A 537 -2.19 19.51 -24.73
C VAL A 537 -2.74 20.58 -25.69
N ALA A 538 -3.97 21.07 -25.47
CA ALA A 538 -4.49 22.22 -26.20
C ALA A 538 -3.69 23.49 -25.91
N GLY A 539 -3.23 23.68 -24.67
CA GLY A 539 -2.31 24.77 -24.31
C GLY A 539 -0.95 24.62 -24.98
N MET A 540 -0.35 23.43 -24.92
CA MET A 540 0.92 23.13 -25.62
C MET A 540 0.81 23.39 -27.12
N SER A 541 -0.27 22.90 -27.74
CA SER A 541 -0.50 23.08 -29.17
C SER A 541 -0.65 24.56 -29.56
N GLN A 542 -1.31 25.35 -28.71
CA GLN A 542 -1.42 26.80 -28.91
C GLN A 542 -0.04 27.46 -28.88
N ALA A 543 0.73 27.18 -27.83
CA ALA A 543 2.07 27.77 -27.71
C ALA A 543 3.03 27.30 -28.81
N CYS A 544 2.91 26.05 -29.25
CA CYS A 544 3.68 25.55 -30.41
C CYS A 544 3.35 26.32 -31.69
N ARG A 545 2.08 26.60 -31.98
CA ARG A 545 1.68 27.44 -33.13
C ARG A 545 2.21 28.85 -33.00
N ASP A 546 2.07 29.46 -31.81
CA ASP A 546 2.52 30.84 -31.58
C ASP A 546 4.04 30.99 -31.73
N ASN A 547 4.79 29.90 -31.51
CA ASN A 547 6.23 29.86 -31.63
C ASN A 547 6.71 29.13 -32.91
N GLU A 548 5.87 28.91 -33.91
CA GLU A 548 6.19 28.27 -35.18
C GLU A 548 6.90 26.92 -35.05
N CYS A 549 6.61 26.14 -33.99
CA CYS A 549 7.18 24.81 -33.83
C CYS A 549 6.07 23.72 -33.84
N VAL A 550 6.46 22.48 -33.99
CA VAL A 550 5.57 21.33 -34.09
C VAL A 550 5.52 20.59 -32.75
N LEU A 551 4.32 20.32 -32.23
CA LEU A 551 4.16 19.31 -31.20
C LEU A 551 4.22 17.93 -31.89
N LEU A 552 5.43 17.34 -31.90
CA LEU A 552 5.74 16.18 -32.74
C LEU A 552 5.25 14.85 -32.11
N GLY A 553 5.18 14.76 -30.79
CA GLY A 553 4.77 13.60 -30.05
C GLY A 553 4.97 13.81 -28.56
N GLY A 554 4.70 12.77 -27.78
CA GLY A 554 4.83 12.79 -26.33
C GLY A 554 4.37 11.49 -25.71
N GLU A 555 4.30 11.49 -24.38
CA GLU A 555 3.84 10.35 -23.56
C GLU A 555 2.85 10.83 -22.52
N THR A 556 1.77 10.07 -22.31
CA THR A 556 0.84 10.28 -21.22
C THR A 556 0.85 9.05 -20.32
N ALA A 557 1.31 9.19 -19.09
CA ALA A 557 1.50 8.09 -18.16
C ALA A 557 0.55 8.17 -16.95
N GLU A 558 -0.13 7.07 -16.68
CA GLU A 558 -0.88 6.88 -15.44
C GLU A 558 -0.01 6.15 -14.43
N MET A 559 0.23 6.77 -13.27
CA MET A 559 1.21 6.32 -12.28
C MET A 559 0.62 6.30 -10.86
N PRO A 560 -0.36 5.40 -10.60
CA PRO A 560 -0.98 5.28 -9.29
C PRO A 560 0.07 4.89 -8.22
N GLY A 561 0.03 5.57 -7.07
CA GLY A 561 0.96 5.34 -5.98
C GLY A 561 2.32 6.06 -6.12
N VAL A 562 2.67 6.61 -7.29
CA VAL A 562 3.81 7.51 -7.48
C VAL A 562 3.38 8.96 -7.21
N TYR A 563 2.28 9.37 -7.81
CA TYR A 563 1.65 10.66 -7.54
C TYR A 563 0.51 10.51 -6.53
N SER A 564 0.35 11.52 -5.67
CA SER A 564 -0.81 11.62 -4.77
C SER A 564 -2.12 11.77 -5.58
N PRO A 565 -3.27 11.31 -5.08
CA PRO A 565 -4.54 11.45 -5.79
C PRO A 565 -4.79 12.89 -6.26
N GLY A 566 -5.10 13.05 -7.56
CA GLY A 566 -5.33 14.34 -8.20
C GLY A 566 -4.07 15.14 -8.59
N ALA A 567 -2.87 14.66 -8.23
CA ALA A 567 -1.62 15.29 -8.63
C ALA A 567 -1.18 14.83 -10.03
N PHE A 568 -0.57 15.74 -10.77
CA PHE A 568 0.03 15.49 -12.08
C PHE A 568 1.33 16.29 -12.25
N ASP A 569 2.15 15.90 -13.21
CA ASP A 569 3.38 16.59 -13.58
C ASP A 569 3.49 16.69 -15.10
N ILE A 570 4.22 17.71 -15.55
CA ILE A 570 4.45 17.98 -16.98
C ILE A 570 5.90 18.32 -17.19
N ALA A 571 6.53 17.62 -18.09
CA ALA A 571 7.85 17.95 -18.62
C ALA A 571 7.78 18.08 -20.15
N GLY A 572 8.65 18.87 -20.71
CA GLY A 572 8.74 19.07 -22.15
C GLY A 572 10.18 19.13 -22.64
N THR A 573 10.39 18.70 -23.86
CA THR A 573 11.68 18.81 -24.54
C THR A 573 11.49 19.54 -25.86
N LEU A 574 12.16 20.65 -26.02
CA LEU A 574 12.22 21.42 -27.28
C LEU A 574 13.57 21.21 -27.96
N VAL A 575 13.52 21.01 -29.26
CA VAL A 575 14.71 21.01 -30.12
C VAL A 575 14.61 22.16 -31.09
N GLY A 576 15.64 22.96 -31.14
CA GLY A 576 15.79 24.09 -32.06
C GLY A 576 17.08 23.99 -32.91
N VAL A 577 17.23 24.91 -33.80
CA VAL A 577 18.39 24.99 -34.70
C VAL A 577 18.95 26.40 -34.78
N VAL A 578 20.28 26.51 -34.87
CA VAL A 578 20.97 27.77 -35.06
C VAL A 578 22.19 27.55 -36.00
N GLU A 579 22.57 28.58 -36.78
CA GLU A 579 23.85 28.58 -37.46
C GLU A 579 24.98 28.71 -36.43
N LYS A 580 26.03 27.90 -36.53
CA LYS A 580 27.14 27.87 -35.58
C LYS A 580 27.73 29.25 -35.29
N GLU A 581 27.85 30.08 -36.33
CA GLU A 581 28.39 31.45 -36.19
C GLU A 581 27.41 32.44 -35.52
N GLN A 582 26.17 32.03 -35.32
CA GLN A 582 25.12 32.83 -34.66
C GLN A 582 24.82 32.37 -33.24
N LEU A 583 25.54 31.35 -32.75
CA LEU A 583 25.42 30.91 -31.36
C LEU A 583 25.62 32.08 -30.37
N LEU A 584 24.83 32.09 -29.30
CA LEU A 584 24.91 33.06 -28.21
C LEU A 584 25.35 32.36 -26.90
N PRO A 585 26.03 33.06 -25.95
CA PRO A 585 26.56 34.42 -26.13
C PRO A 585 27.70 34.46 -27.11
N ARG A 586 27.92 35.63 -27.73
CA ARG A 586 29.04 35.83 -28.63
C ARG A 586 30.35 36.09 -27.84
N ASP A 587 31.46 35.76 -28.43
CA ASP A 587 32.79 35.91 -27.79
C ASP A 587 33.19 37.37 -27.46
N ASN A 588 32.41 38.34 -27.93
CA ASN A 588 32.63 39.76 -27.72
C ASN A 588 31.83 40.39 -26.56
N VAL A 589 31.21 39.59 -25.71
CA VAL A 589 30.64 40.07 -24.42
C VAL A 589 31.78 40.56 -23.55
N ALA A 590 31.73 41.79 -23.08
CA ALA A 590 32.85 42.44 -22.39
C ALA A 590 32.39 43.44 -21.31
N VAL A 591 33.33 43.83 -20.48
CA VAL A 591 33.16 44.93 -19.51
C VAL A 591 32.71 46.22 -20.24
N GLY A 592 31.71 46.89 -19.69
CA GLY A 592 31.08 48.07 -20.23
C GLY A 592 29.87 47.80 -21.15
N ASP A 593 29.56 46.54 -21.44
CA ASP A 593 28.30 46.20 -22.11
C ASP A 593 27.10 46.46 -21.20
N VAL A 594 25.96 46.78 -21.81
CA VAL A 594 24.74 47.20 -21.13
C VAL A 594 23.71 46.06 -21.13
N LEU A 595 23.02 45.91 -20.02
CA LEU A 595 21.93 44.97 -19.84
C LEU A 595 20.59 45.70 -20.05
N ILE A 596 19.85 45.28 -21.10
CA ILE A 596 18.50 45.80 -21.38
C ILE A 596 17.51 44.74 -20.94
N GLY A 597 16.66 45.07 -19.96
CA GLY A 597 15.61 44.19 -19.41
C GLY A 597 14.29 44.33 -20.17
N LEU A 598 13.64 43.21 -20.43
CA LEU A 598 12.27 43.12 -20.96
C LEU A 598 11.31 42.61 -19.87
N ALA A 599 10.10 43.13 -19.87
CA ALA A 599 9.08 42.80 -18.87
C ALA A 599 8.72 41.31 -18.89
N SER A 600 8.60 40.73 -17.71
CA SER A 600 7.84 39.51 -17.51
C SER A 600 6.35 39.82 -17.39
N ASN A 601 5.49 38.89 -17.76
CA ASN A 601 4.03 39.02 -17.58
C ASN A 601 3.53 38.38 -16.28
N GLY A 602 4.43 37.93 -15.41
CA GLY A 602 4.14 37.28 -14.13
C GLY A 602 5.33 36.45 -13.63
N PRO A 603 5.12 35.53 -12.69
CA PRO A 603 6.18 34.67 -12.11
C PRO A 603 6.74 33.65 -13.11
N HIS A 604 6.13 33.50 -14.28
CA HIS A 604 6.43 32.47 -15.27
C HIS A 604 6.19 31.05 -14.70
N THR A 605 7.24 30.27 -14.48
CA THR A 605 7.17 28.89 -13.93
C THR A 605 7.98 28.72 -12.65
N ASN A 606 8.55 29.80 -12.10
CA ASN A 606 9.48 29.73 -10.97
C ASN A 606 8.94 30.40 -9.72
N GLY A 607 9.42 29.96 -8.54
CA GLY A 607 9.06 30.52 -7.25
C GLY A 607 7.69 30.08 -6.70
N TYR A 608 6.98 29.16 -7.34
CA TYR A 608 5.61 28.78 -6.96
C TYR A 608 5.51 28.07 -5.61
N SER A 609 6.53 27.39 -5.13
CA SER A 609 6.55 26.84 -3.78
C SER A 609 6.47 27.94 -2.72
N LEU A 610 7.10 29.10 -2.96
CA LEU A 610 7.00 30.30 -2.12
C LEU A 610 5.65 30.95 -2.27
N LEU A 611 5.22 31.25 -3.51
CA LEU A 611 3.97 31.95 -3.81
C LEU A 611 2.75 31.19 -3.23
N ARG A 612 2.69 29.89 -3.37
CA ARG A 612 1.63 29.05 -2.79
C ARG A 612 1.56 29.16 -1.27
N LYS A 613 2.69 29.26 -0.58
CA LYS A 613 2.73 29.47 0.87
C LYS A 613 2.31 30.87 1.28
N ILE A 614 2.79 31.90 0.57
CA ILE A 614 2.48 33.29 0.85
C ILE A 614 0.97 33.55 0.72
N PHE A 615 0.35 32.99 -0.31
CA PHE A 615 -1.06 33.23 -0.64
C PHE A 615 -2.02 32.11 -0.20
N ALA A 616 -1.55 31.13 0.57
CA ALA A 616 -2.38 29.97 0.99
C ALA A 616 -3.64 30.36 1.80
N TRP A 617 -3.65 31.52 2.43
CA TRP A 617 -4.72 32.01 3.28
C TRP A 617 -5.74 32.89 2.53
N LEU A 618 -5.45 33.29 1.28
CA LEU A 618 -6.34 34.08 0.45
C LEU A 618 -7.30 33.20 -0.35
N PRO A 619 -8.59 33.58 -0.47
CA PRO A 619 -9.48 33.01 -1.48
C PRO A 619 -8.94 33.25 -2.89
N ASP A 620 -9.21 32.32 -3.81
CA ASP A 620 -8.70 32.38 -5.20
C ASP A 620 -9.21 33.61 -5.98
N ASP A 621 -10.39 34.13 -5.64
CA ASP A 621 -11.01 35.32 -6.21
C ASP A 621 -10.68 36.65 -5.49
N ALA A 622 -9.85 36.57 -4.45
CA ALA A 622 -9.41 37.77 -3.75
C ALA A 622 -8.58 38.69 -4.65
N MET A 623 -8.79 39.98 -4.54
CA MET A 623 -8.03 41.04 -5.25
C MET A 623 -7.35 41.96 -4.24
N PRO A 624 -6.27 41.53 -3.58
CA PRO A 624 -5.55 42.41 -2.65
C PRO A 624 -4.85 43.53 -3.41
N GLU A 625 -4.88 44.76 -2.87
CA GLU A 625 -4.07 45.84 -3.44
C GLU A 625 -2.58 45.47 -3.46
N PRO A 626 -1.83 45.82 -4.52
CA PRO A 626 -2.20 46.64 -5.68
C PRO A 626 -2.73 45.86 -6.91
N LEU A 627 -3.15 44.58 -6.76
CA LEU A 627 -3.68 43.80 -7.88
C LEU A 627 -4.98 44.34 -8.40
N GLN A 628 -5.19 44.31 -9.72
CA GLN A 628 -6.43 44.66 -10.40
C GLN A 628 -7.17 43.43 -10.96
N VAL A 629 -6.69 42.24 -10.64
CA VAL A 629 -7.25 40.95 -11.05
C VAL A 629 -7.23 40.00 -9.85
N PRO A 630 -8.07 38.96 -9.84
CA PRO A 630 -7.98 37.91 -8.82
C PRO A 630 -6.57 37.36 -8.65
N ILE A 631 -6.19 37.04 -7.42
CA ILE A 631 -4.85 36.53 -7.11
C ILE A 631 -4.52 35.26 -7.91
N LEU A 632 -5.50 34.35 -8.07
CA LEU A 632 -5.31 33.14 -8.88
C LEU A 632 -5.06 33.47 -10.35
N ASP A 633 -5.73 34.50 -10.91
CA ASP A 633 -5.49 34.95 -12.29
C ASP A 633 -4.08 35.49 -12.45
N ALA A 634 -3.62 36.31 -11.51
CA ALA A 634 -2.23 36.82 -11.49
C ALA A 634 -1.19 35.72 -11.40
N LEU A 635 -1.47 34.66 -10.63
CA LEU A 635 -0.58 33.51 -10.45
C LEU A 635 -0.59 32.53 -11.63
N LEU A 636 -1.72 32.38 -12.34
CA LEU A 636 -1.86 31.45 -13.46
C LEU A 636 -1.65 32.07 -14.84
N VAL A 637 -1.15 33.32 -14.93
CA VAL A 637 -0.74 33.88 -16.21
C VAL A 637 0.25 32.96 -16.91
N PRO A 638 0.00 32.55 -18.17
CA PRO A 638 0.96 31.74 -18.92
C PRO A 638 2.31 32.43 -19.10
N HIS A 639 3.37 31.63 -19.05
CA HIS A 639 4.73 32.06 -19.29
C HIS A 639 4.83 32.77 -20.66
N ARG A 640 5.42 33.96 -20.70
CA ARG A 640 5.62 34.72 -21.92
C ARG A 640 6.70 34.08 -22.79
N SER A 641 6.45 33.91 -24.10
CA SER A 641 7.49 33.67 -25.08
C SER A 641 8.06 35.00 -25.56
N TYR A 642 9.38 35.07 -25.71
CA TYR A 642 10.08 36.23 -26.25
C TYR A 642 10.56 36.01 -27.68
N LEU A 643 10.16 34.89 -28.33
CA LEU A 643 10.65 34.50 -29.66
C LEU A 643 10.35 35.55 -30.72
N ASN A 644 9.16 36.10 -30.75
CA ASN A 644 8.73 37.05 -31.75
C ASN A 644 9.54 38.36 -31.67
N GLU A 645 9.70 38.86 -30.43
CA GLU A 645 10.45 40.11 -30.18
C GLU A 645 11.94 39.93 -30.44
N MET A 646 12.52 38.75 -30.18
CA MET A 646 13.95 38.50 -30.40
C MET A 646 14.29 38.10 -31.84
N THR A 647 13.34 37.54 -32.61
CA THR A 647 13.59 37.05 -33.97
C THR A 647 14.31 38.08 -34.86
N PRO A 648 13.92 39.39 -34.88
CA PRO A 648 14.65 40.40 -35.68
C PRO A 648 16.10 40.61 -35.20
N LEU A 649 16.37 40.35 -33.93
CA LEU A 649 17.68 40.58 -33.32
C LEU A 649 18.64 39.40 -33.49
N LEU A 650 18.18 38.17 -33.70
CA LEU A 650 19.03 36.98 -33.74
C LEU A 650 20.14 37.08 -34.83
N HIS A 651 19.87 37.77 -35.92
CA HIS A 651 20.85 37.99 -37.00
C HIS A 651 21.57 39.33 -36.87
N ASP A 652 21.26 40.17 -35.89
CA ASP A 652 21.90 41.46 -35.68
C ASP A 652 23.21 41.29 -34.92
N ARG A 653 24.29 41.83 -35.50
CA ARG A 653 25.63 41.77 -34.91
C ARG A 653 25.78 42.60 -33.63
N ARG A 654 24.85 43.51 -33.33
CA ARG A 654 24.83 44.34 -32.13
C ARG A 654 24.37 43.51 -30.93
N LEU A 655 23.59 42.44 -31.16
CA LEU A 655 23.23 41.49 -30.12
C LEU A 655 24.44 40.66 -29.72
N LYS A 656 24.84 40.71 -28.44
CA LYS A 656 25.99 39.98 -27.90
C LYS A 656 25.56 38.76 -27.09
N GLY A 657 24.43 38.82 -26.38
CA GLY A 657 23.90 37.73 -25.55
C GLY A 657 22.46 37.96 -25.16
N LEU A 658 21.79 36.87 -24.81
CA LEU A 658 20.44 36.84 -24.25
C LEU A 658 20.44 36.06 -22.93
N ILE A 659 19.60 36.43 -21.99
CA ILE A 659 19.48 35.76 -20.68
C ILE A 659 18.00 35.57 -20.37
N HIS A 660 17.56 34.34 -20.19
CA HIS A 660 16.24 34.01 -19.70
C HIS A 660 16.28 33.93 -18.16
N ILE A 661 15.36 34.67 -17.50
CA ILE A 661 15.32 34.71 -16.04
C ILE A 661 14.36 33.61 -15.53
N THR A 662 14.96 32.53 -15.06
CA THR A 662 14.31 31.33 -14.53
C THR A 662 14.61 31.13 -13.03
N GLY A 663 14.61 29.89 -12.53
CA GLY A 663 15.06 29.56 -11.18
C GLY A 663 16.48 30.06 -10.91
N GLY A 664 16.67 30.66 -9.74
CA GLY A 664 17.91 31.38 -9.41
C GLY A 664 17.86 32.87 -9.69
N GLY A 665 16.82 33.37 -10.44
CA GLY A 665 16.57 34.78 -10.67
C GLY A 665 17.72 35.52 -11.34
N LEU A 666 17.84 36.83 -11.13
CA LEU A 666 18.93 37.62 -11.67
C LEU A 666 20.32 37.15 -11.20
N PRO A 667 20.53 36.82 -9.89
CA PRO A 667 21.88 36.45 -9.40
C PRO A 667 22.48 35.19 -10.04
N GLU A 668 21.68 34.21 -10.43
CA GLU A 668 22.17 32.92 -10.91
C GLU A 668 22.03 32.74 -12.42
N ASN A 669 21.16 33.51 -13.12
CA ASN A 669 21.01 33.39 -14.56
C ASN A 669 21.94 34.33 -15.34
N VAL A 670 22.19 35.56 -14.86
CA VAL A 670 23.11 36.50 -15.51
C VAL A 670 24.54 35.92 -15.66
N PRO A 671 25.10 35.25 -14.63
CA PRO A 671 26.44 34.67 -14.73
C PRO A 671 26.62 33.65 -15.85
N ARG A 672 25.56 32.97 -16.28
CA ARG A 672 25.63 31.86 -17.27
C ARG A 672 26.18 32.27 -18.64
N VAL A 673 26.11 33.57 -18.96
CA VAL A 673 26.52 34.10 -20.25
C VAL A 673 27.75 35.02 -20.14
N LEU A 674 28.25 35.25 -18.92
CA LEU A 674 29.39 36.15 -18.72
C LEU A 674 30.72 35.43 -18.83
N PRO A 675 31.71 36.02 -19.51
CA PRO A 675 33.07 35.49 -19.54
C PRO A 675 33.77 35.59 -18.18
N GLU A 676 34.88 34.87 -18.02
CA GLU A 676 35.69 34.91 -16.80
C GLU A 676 36.19 36.33 -16.50
N GLY A 677 36.15 36.74 -15.25
CA GLY A 677 36.58 38.08 -14.83
C GLY A 677 35.56 39.21 -15.08
N VAL A 678 34.36 38.87 -15.58
CA VAL A 678 33.26 39.82 -15.80
C VAL A 678 32.16 39.54 -14.81
N GLY A 679 31.64 40.59 -14.18
CA GLY A 679 30.44 40.60 -13.33
C GLY A 679 29.40 41.57 -13.88
N ALA A 680 28.27 41.69 -13.19
CA ALA A 680 27.21 42.62 -13.55
C ALA A 680 26.73 43.42 -12.34
N ASP A 681 26.53 44.71 -12.52
CA ASP A 681 25.85 45.63 -11.60
C ASP A 681 24.43 45.87 -12.12
N ILE A 682 23.43 45.50 -11.29
CA ILE A 682 22.01 45.64 -11.62
C ILE A 682 21.36 46.66 -10.70
N GLN A 683 20.75 47.71 -11.28
CA GLN A 683 20.05 48.78 -10.60
C GLN A 683 18.59 48.39 -10.37
N LEU A 684 18.20 48.04 -9.15
CA LEU A 684 16.87 47.50 -8.81
C LEU A 684 15.72 48.51 -8.99
N GLY A 685 16.00 49.81 -8.98
CA GLY A 685 15.03 50.86 -9.20
C GLY A 685 14.80 51.25 -10.66
N SER A 686 15.50 50.61 -11.61
CA SER A 686 15.51 51.00 -13.03
C SER A 686 14.29 50.58 -13.83
N TRP A 687 13.45 49.69 -13.32
CA TRP A 687 12.21 49.28 -13.98
C TRP A 687 10.98 49.34 -13.07
N THR A 688 9.81 49.41 -13.64
CA THR A 688 8.52 49.38 -12.92
C THR A 688 8.23 47.96 -12.44
N MET A 689 8.30 47.71 -11.12
CA MET A 689 7.94 46.41 -10.55
C MET A 689 6.45 46.12 -10.71
N PRO A 690 6.07 44.98 -11.32
CA PRO A 690 4.65 44.62 -11.47
C PRO A 690 3.92 44.44 -10.13
N PRO A 691 2.61 44.71 -10.08
CA PRO A 691 1.81 44.69 -8.83
C PRO A 691 1.92 43.42 -8.00
N LEU A 692 1.97 42.25 -8.64
CA LEU A 692 2.13 40.97 -7.94
C LEU A 692 3.43 40.92 -7.14
N PHE A 693 4.54 41.38 -7.71
CA PHE A 693 5.84 41.35 -7.02
C PHE A 693 5.96 42.43 -5.93
N GLN A 694 5.27 43.56 -6.10
CA GLN A 694 5.11 44.56 -5.03
C GLN A 694 4.42 43.91 -3.82
N LEU A 695 3.29 43.23 -4.06
CA LEU A 695 2.53 42.54 -3.02
C LEU A 695 3.38 41.42 -2.35
N VAL A 696 4.09 40.60 -3.15
CA VAL A 696 4.98 39.55 -2.60
C VAL A 696 6.06 40.16 -1.70
N ARG A 697 6.69 41.26 -2.12
CA ARG A 697 7.72 41.95 -1.34
C ARG A 697 7.17 42.48 -0.01
N GLU A 698 5.96 43.03 -0.01
CA GLU A 698 5.31 43.56 1.20
C GLU A 698 4.93 42.45 2.20
N ILE A 699 4.37 41.34 1.70
CA ILE A 699 3.84 40.28 2.56
C ILE A 699 4.92 39.32 3.06
N SER A 700 5.92 38.98 2.21
CA SER A 700 6.87 37.90 2.52
C SER A 700 7.91 38.27 3.57
N GLN A 701 8.23 39.55 3.71
CA GLN A 701 9.33 40.06 4.57
C GLN A 701 10.70 39.38 4.29
N LEU A 702 10.86 38.81 3.10
CA LEU A 702 12.14 38.24 2.66
C LEU A 702 13.13 39.36 2.34
N ASP A 703 14.41 39.08 2.52
CA ASP A 703 15.45 40.01 2.11
C ASP A 703 15.47 40.15 0.56
N THR A 704 16.01 41.30 0.13
CA THR A 704 16.03 41.62 -1.31
C THR A 704 16.77 40.58 -2.14
N HIS A 705 17.88 40.04 -1.65
CA HIS A 705 18.67 39.05 -2.38
C HIS A 705 17.86 37.75 -2.59
N GLU A 706 17.17 37.26 -1.56
CA GLU A 706 16.35 36.03 -1.65
C GLU A 706 15.15 36.21 -2.59
N LEU A 707 14.50 37.40 -2.59
CA LEU A 707 13.41 37.69 -3.53
C LEU A 707 13.87 37.64 -4.99
N TYR A 708 15.01 38.32 -5.31
CA TYR A 708 15.55 38.37 -6.66
C TYR A 708 16.26 37.09 -7.09
N ARG A 709 16.55 36.18 -6.17
CA ARG A 709 17.03 34.84 -6.42
C ARG A 709 15.87 33.84 -6.68
N THR A 710 14.72 34.06 -6.02
CA THR A 710 13.58 33.13 -6.12
C THR A 710 12.65 33.48 -7.29
N LEU A 711 12.49 34.78 -7.59
CA LEU A 711 11.53 35.31 -8.56
C LEU A 711 12.21 36.21 -9.59
N ASN A 712 11.60 36.35 -10.76
CA ASN A 712 12.09 37.23 -11.83
C ASN A 712 11.88 38.72 -11.54
N MET A 713 11.07 39.06 -10.55
CA MET A 713 10.76 40.41 -10.05
C MET A 713 10.38 41.41 -11.13
N GLY A 714 9.82 40.95 -12.24
CA GLY A 714 9.34 41.76 -13.36
C GLY A 714 10.22 41.79 -14.61
N ILE A 715 11.41 41.18 -14.55
CA ILE A 715 12.30 41.04 -15.72
C ILE A 715 12.34 39.56 -16.12
N GLY A 716 11.90 39.25 -17.34
CA GLY A 716 11.88 37.87 -17.83
C GLY A 716 12.93 37.53 -18.84
N MET A 717 13.43 38.55 -19.58
CA MET A 717 14.48 38.39 -20.59
C MET A 717 15.45 39.58 -20.48
N ILE A 718 16.75 39.36 -20.72
CA ILE A 718 17.78 40.41 -20.79
C ILE A 718 18.52 40.29 -22.12
N VAL A 719 18.77 41.43 -22.71
CA VAL A 719 19.60 41.60 -23.95
C VAL A 719 20.91 42.29 -23.59
N ILE A 720 22.04 41.74 -24.07
CA ILE A 720 23.37 42.31 -23.86
C ILE A 720 23.83 43.00 -25.15
N VAL A 721 24.17 44.29 -25.05
CA VAL A 721 24.62 45.12 -26.17
C VAL A 721 25.74 46.06 -25.77
N ALA A 722 26.45 46.63 -26.75
CA ALA A 722 27.41 47.70 -26.47
C ALA A 722 26.67 49.00 -26.09
N PRO A 723 27.28 49.90 -25.30
CA PRO A 723 26.65 51.19 -24.91
C PRO A 723 26.15 52.05 -26.09
N ALA A 724 26.89 52.04 -27.19
CA ALA A 724 26.57 52.78 -28.41
C ALA A 724 25.30 52.28 -29.11
N ASP A 725 24.94 51.03 -28.88
CA ASP A 725 23.82 50.37 -29.57
C ASP A 725 22.50 50.38 -28.78
N VAL A 726 22.53 50.78 -27.53
CA VAL A 726 21.37 50.74 -26.60
C VAL A 726 20.13 51.37 -27.19
N ALA A 727 20.21 52.64 -27.55
CA ALA A 727 19.03 53.37 -28.04
C ALA A 727 18.45 52.78 -29.35
N SER A 728 19.32 52.29 -30.23
CA SER A 728 18.89 51.67 -31.49
C SER A 728 18.29 50.29 -31.34
N ILE A 729 18.74 49.52 -30.32
CA ILE A 729 18.17 48.23 -29.98
C ILE A 729 16.83 48.40 -29.20
N GLN A 730 16.74 49.34 -28.25
CA GLN A 730 15.49 49.65 -27.57
C GLN A 730 14.41 50.08 -28.56
N ALA A 731 14.78 50.85 -29.60
CA ALA A 731 13.83 51.28 -30.63
C ALA A 731 13.26 50.13 -31.49
N MET A 732 13.79 48.91 -31.41
CA MET A 732 13.27 47.74 -32.13
C MET A 732 12.13 47.02 -31.36
N PHE A 733 11.87 47.42 -30.12
CA PHE A 733 10.81 46.85 -29.31
C PHE A 733 9.60 47.75 -29.30
N ASP A 734 8.39 47.19 -29.46
CA ASP A 734 7.14 47.93 -29.36
C ASP A 734 6.77 48.23 -27.91
N GLU A 735 7.32 47.52 -26.94
CA GLU A 735 7.08 47.67 -25.52
C GLU A 735 8.23 48.41 -24.82
N GLU A 736 7.96 48.95 -23.65
CA GLU A 736 8.98 49.57 -22.82
C GLU A 736 10.04 48.57 -22.39
N THR A 737 11.31 48.96 -22.57
CA THR A 737 12.49 48.22 -22.12
C THR A 737 13.36 49.14 -21.27
N TRP A 738 14.09 48.55 -20.33
CA TRP A 738 14.87 49.32 -19.35
C TRP A 738 16.35 48.97 -19.43
N VAL A 739 17.21 49.96 -19.32
CA VAL A 739 18.62 49.71 -18.98
C VAL A 739 18.64 49.36 -17.49
N ILE A 740 18.84 48.09 -17.21
CA ILE A 740 18.78 47.57 -15.84
C ILE A 740 20.16 47.42 -15.20
N GLY A 741 21.25 47.56 -15.98
CA GLY A 741 22.59 47.43 -15.45
C GLY A 741 23.66 47.42 -16.51
N GLU A 742 24.89 47.20 -16.08
CA GLU A 742 26.06 47.13 -16.93
C GLU A 742 27.04 46.03 -16.49
N LEU A 743 27.85 45.56 -17.41
CA LEU A 743 28.89 44.59 -17.12
C LEU A 743 30.16 45.29 -16.59
N VAL A 744 30.69 44.82 -15.49
CA VAL A 744 31.79 45.41 -14.74
C VAL A 744 32.96 44.43 -14.56
N PRO A 745 34.19 44.93 -14.34
CA PRO A 745 35.30 44.08 -13.94
C PRO A 745 34.99 43.38 -12.61
N ARG A 746 35.38 42.10 -12.50
CA ARG A 746 35.16 41.31 -11.27
C ARG A 746 36.44 40.60 -10.86
N THR A 747 36.70 40.62 -9.55
CA THR A 747 37.71 39.75 -8.91
C THR A 747 37.06 38.42 -8.44
N THR A 748 37.88 37.40 -8.21
CA THR A 748 37.38 36.05 -7.82
C THR A 748 36.62 36.04 -6.46
N ASP A 749 36.88 37.00 -5.61
CA ASP A 749 36.29 37.09 -4.24
C ASP A 749 34.99 37.90 -4.20
N GLU A 750 34.57 38.51 -5.31
CA GLU A 750 33.31 39.29 -5.37
C GLU A 750 32.17 38.47 -5.95
N PRO A 751 30.90 38.74 -5.57
CA PRO A 751 29.75 38.14 -6.20
C PRO A 751 29.70 38.51 -7.70
N GLN A 752 29.31 37.58 -8.55
CA GLN A 752 29.29 37.81 -9.99
C GLN A 752 28.18 38.79 -10.42
N VAL A 753 27.11 38.89 -9.64
CA VAL A 753 26.05 39.89 -9.81
C VAL A 753 25.88 40.67 -8.51
N ARG A 754 25.94 41.99 -8.59
CA ARG A 754 25.63 42.90 -7.50
C ARG A 754 24.28 43.56 -7.76
N LEU A 755 23.38 43.41 -6.81
CA LEU A 755 22.06 44.05 -6.80
C LEU A 755 22.20 45.42 -6.09
N LEU A 756 22.11 46.48 -6.85
CA LEU A 756 22.26 47.86 -6.33
C LEU A 756 20.87 48.48 -6.15
N PRO A 757 20.64 49.24 -5.03
CA PRO A 757 19.38 49.88 -4.72
C PRO A 757 18.87 50.84 -5.81
#